data_221323713290b41e95024b6386e98972
#
_entry.id   221323713290b41e95024b6386e98972
#
_cell.length_a   1.000
_cell.length_b   1.000
_cell.length_c   1.000
_cell.angle_alpha   90.00
_cell.angle_beta   90.00
_cell.angle_gamma   90.00
#
_symmetry.space_group_name_H-M   'P 1'
#
loop_
_entity.id
_entity.type
_entity.pdbx_description
1 polymer ?
#
loop_
_entity_poly.entity_id
_entity_poly.type
_entity_poly.pdbx_seq_one_letter_code
_entity_poly.pdbx_strand_id
1 'polypeptide(L)'
;FWETYKLEQLAPKLDAVNNAIAAANAAQEPAEEEAPVVAEATPDTAAVAADSTASSLKKKLQQEASEAETMERIRKQNPLLSLMNYTQSYGGSPVIGIVNKNDTAAVNAMLASKIARDILPSDLILRWTVKAIDEKQTMYQLIALKAGKGGKAPLGGDVITDARDDFDKIQGSVVSMTMNAEGAKVWEKLTRDNIGNAIAIVLDNQVYSFPNVNSAISGGSSQITGGFSPEEAKDLANVLKSGKMAAAVTIVQEDIIGPSLGQEAIQSGVISFVAAIILLMIYMIMMYGATPGLIASFGVICNLFFTMGILASLQAVLTLSGVAGIVLSMGMAVDANVLIFERTKEELRLGKSLKSSIADGYKHAFSAIFDSNLTTIITGFILLVYGTGPIKGFATTLIVSILTSFFTAIFITRLIFEAGLNRGKFNNLTFTTRISKNLLTNTRINFLGMRKIGFTVAIAIIVVMVGSLAIRGLNQGIDFSGGRNYVVRFDKPVKPVEISEMLKPAFEGSSLSVITITSDDQVRISTNYRIADQDENIDKEIETKLYEGMKSVLGDASYEEFTENMIQSRQKVGPSIADDIKVGAFWAVILSLIAMALYILLRFRDISFSVGTLASVAFTAFSIIGLYSLLYGILPFSMEMDQSFIAAILTVIGYSVNDTVVVFDRIREF
;
A
#
# COMPACT_ATOMS: atom_id res chain seq x y z
N PHE A 1 -21.95 24.67 -2.59
CA PHE A 1 -21.99 25.91 -3.39
C PHE A 1 -21.93 27.11 -2.47
N TRP A 2 -20.95 28.00 -2.73
CA TRP A 2 -20.68 29.14 -1.88
C TRP A 2 -20.78 30.44 -2.67
N GLU A 3 -21.37 31.47 -2.05
CA GLU A 3 -21.25 32.83 -2.57
C GLU A 3 -19.81 33.31 -2.45
N THR A 4 -19.41 34.25 -3.30
CA THR A 4 -18.04 34.79 -3.32
C THR A 4 -18.03 36.29 -3.05
N TYR A 5 -16.91 36.78 -2.48
CA TYR A 5 -16.57 38.16 -2.45
C TYR A 5 -15.84 38.56 -3.73
N LYS A 6 -16.01 39.79 -4.14
CA LYS A 6 -15.16 40.38 -5.19
C LYS A 6 -13.89 40.95 -4.58
N LEU A 7 -12.78 40.90 -5.33
CA LEU A 7 -11.52 41.51 -4.90
C LEU A 7 -11.69 42.98 -4.51
N GLU A 8 -12.48 43.77 -5.29
CA GLU A 8 -12.75 45.19 -5.03
C GLU A 8 -13.33 45.45 -3.62
N GLN A 9 -14.09 44.53 -3.09
CA GLN A 9 -14.70 44.64 -1.75
C GLN A 9 -13.69 44.33 -0.61
N LEU A 10 -12.67 43.53 -0.89
CA LEU A 10 -11.69 43.05 0.09
C LEU A 10 -10.33 43.75 -0.02
N ALA A 11 -9.96 44.30 -1.19
CA ALA A 11 -8.66 44.94 -1.41
C ALA A 11 -8.32 46.01 -0.35
N PRO A 12 -9.20 46.97 0.00
CA PRO A 12 -8.88 47.95 1.03
C PRO A 12 -8.65 47.32 2.42
N LYS A 13 -9.31 46.21 2.71
CA LYS A 13 -9.16 45.48 3.99
C LYS A 13 -7.88 44.65 4.00
N LEU A 14 -7.51 44.03 2.88
CA LEU A 14 -6.25 43.32 2.72
C LEU A 14 -5.04 44.24 2.82
N ASP A 15 -5.14 45.45 2.24
CA ASP A 15 -4.13 46.50 2.41
C ASP A 15 -4.00 46.92 3.88
N ALA A 16 -5.13 47.09 4.58
CA ALA A 16 -5.13 47.40 6.00
C ALA A 16 -4.50 46.27 6.84
N VAL A 17 -4.77 44.98 6.53
CA VAL A 17 -4.14 43.84 7.15
C VAL A 17 -2.63 43.83 6.90
N ASN A 18 -2.20 44.04 5.65
CA ASN A 18 -0.79 44.10 5.30
C ASN A 18 -0.05 45.17 6.12
N ASN A 19 -0.60 46.38 6.17
CA ASN A 19 -0.01 47.53 6.88
C ASN A 19 0.03 47.27 8.42
N ALA A 20 -1.02 46.67 8.97
CA ALA A 20 -1.09 46.35 10.38
C ALA A 20 -0.07 45.22 10.79
N ILE A 21 0.13 44.23 9.92
CA ILE A 21 1.15 43.21 10.13
C ILE A 21 2.55 43.80 10.00
N ALA A 22 2.79 44.68 9.00
CA ALA A 22 4.08 45.36 8.86
C ALA A 22 4.41 46.20 10.10
N ALA A 23 3.44 46.96 10.62
CA ALA A 23 3.62 47.76 11.84
C ALA A 23 3.88 46.90 13.08
N ALA A 24 3.20 45.73 13.21
CA ALA A 24 3.41 44.78 14.29
C ALA A 24 4.80 44.13 14.23
N ASN A 25 5.29 43.81 13.05
CA ASN A 25 6.63 43.23 12.84
C ASN A 25 7.72 44.30 13.16
N ALA A 26 7.52 45.56 12.73
CA ALA A 26 8.44 46.64 13.03
C ALA A 26 8.51 46.99 14.54
N ALA A 27 7.42 46.77 15.30
CA ALA A 27 7.38 46.96 16.72
C ALA A 27 8.08 45.83 17.54
N GLN A 28 8.35 44.70 16.90
CA GLN A 28 9.02 43.54 17.52
C GLN A 28 10.52 43.47 17.22
N GLU A 29 11.03 44.26 16.25
CA GLU A 29 12.47 44.34 15.99
C GLU A 29 13.12 45.21 17.09
N PRO A 30 14.17 44.72 17.82
CA PRO A 30 14.96 45.56 18.71
C PRO A 30 15.64 46.64 17.86
N ALA A 31 15.65 47.90 18.32
CA ALA A 31 16.34 49.01 17.66
C ALA A 31 17.83 48.62 17.43
N GLU A 32 18.19 48.33 16.18
CA GLU A 32 19.60 48.24 15.82
C GLU A 32 20.23 49.64 15.93
N GLU A 33 21.20 49.79 16.86
CA GLU A 33 22.09 50.94 16.99
C GLU A 33 22.78 51.16 15.63
N GLU A 34 22.61 52.37 15.06
CA GLU A 34 23.37 52.85 13.90
C GLU A 34 24.89 52.75 14.20
N ALA A 35 25.59 51.85 13.53
CA ALA A 35 27.05 51.83 13.54
C ALA A 35 27.59 53.01 12.70
N PRO A 36 28.63 53.74 13.17
CA PRO A 36 29.10 54.97 12.54
C PRO A 36 29.80 54.69 11.20
N VAL A 37 29.47 55.52 10.26
CA VAL A 37 30.08 55.64 8.92
C VAL A 37 31.57 55.87 9.05
N VAL A 38 32.41 54.93 8.65
CA VAL A 38 33.85 55.10 8.50
C VAL A 38 34.14 55.56 7.08
N ALA A 39 34.83 56.71 7.02
CA ALA A 39 35.16 57.46 5.83
C ALA A 39 36.11 56.70 4.87
N GLU A 40 35.98 57.08 3.60
CA GLU A 40 36.83 56.77 2.44
C GLU A 40 38.33 56.84 2.73
N ALA A 41 39.07 55.87 2.24
CA ALA A 41 40.48 56.00 1.90
C ALA A 41 40.69 55.68 0.43
N THR A 42 41.25 56.65 -0.24
CA THR A 42 41.61 56.68 -1.68
C THR A 42 42.65 55.62 -2.10
N PRO A 43 42.70 55.29 -3.38
CA PRO A 43 43.47 54.13 -3.86
C PRO A 43 44.87 54.52 -4.27
N ASP A 44 45.80 53.60 -4.05
CA ASP A 44 47.09 53.66 -4.77
C ASP A 44 47.25 52.45 -5.70
N THR A 45 47.71 52.80 -6.86
CA THR A 45 47.96 52.04 -8.07
C THR A 45 48.95 50.90 -7.89
N ALA A 46 48.68 49.76 -8.45
CA ALA A 46 49.56 49.02 -9.41
C ALA A 46 49.02 47.66 -9.88
N ALA A 47 48.89 47.59 -11.17
CA ALA A 47 49.28 46.49 -12.08
C ALA A 47 48.52 45.17 -12.20
N VAL A 48 47.92 45.01 -13.39
CA VAL A 48 48.06 43.94 -14.39
C VAL A 48 47.22 42.67 -14.26
N ALA A 49 46.31 42.62 -15.23
CA ALA A 49 45.81 41.48 -16.02
C ALA A 49 45.71 40.12 -15.35
N ALA A 50 44.48 39.72 -15.11
CA ALA A 50 43.86 38.46 -15.52
C ALA A 50 42.46 38.37 -14.91
N ASP A 51 41.55 37.98 -15.77
CA ASP A 51 40.27 37.42 -15.43
C ASP A 51 39.03 38.33 -15.55
N SER A 52 38.61 38.44 -16.80
CA SER A 52 37.30 39.03 -17.15
C SER A 52 36.12 38.22 -16.65
N THR A 53 36.31 36.99 -16.24
CA THR A 53 35.31 36.07 -15.69
C THR A 53 35.05 36.32 -14.21
N ALA A 54 36.07 36.57 -13.41
CA ALA A 54 35.93 36.84 -11.97
C ALA A 54 35.25 38.24 -11.72
N SER A 55 35.50 39.20 -12.57
CA SER A 55 34.85 40.52 -12.51
C SER A 55 33.37 40.49 -12.87
N SER A 56 32.98 39.65 -13.83
CA SER A 56 31.56 39.45 -14.23
C SER A 56 30.78 38.66 -13.17
N LEU A 57 31.44 37.67 -12.53
CA LEU A 57 30.84 36.89 -11.42
C LEU A 57 30.65 37.76 -10.18
N LYS A 58 31.64 38.58 -9.84
CA LYS A 58 31.57 39.52 -8.71
C LYS A 58 30.48 40.58 -8.90
N LYS A 59 30.29 41.09 -10.14
CA LYS A 59 29.19 41.99 -10.48
C LYS A 59 27.83 41.28 -10.39
N LYS A 60 27.70 40.05 -10.87
CA LYS A 60 26.48 39.25 -10.71
C LYS A 60 26.13 39.00 -9.27
N LEU A 61 27.09 38.57 -8.45
CA LEU A 61 26.92 38.35 -7.00
C LEU A 61 26.55 39.61 -6.25
N GLN A 62 27.16 40.76 -6.60
CA GLN A 62 26.77 42.07 -6.03
C GLN A 62 25.37 42.53 -6.48
N GLN A 63 24.98 42.22 -7.71
CA GLN A 63 23.65 42.51 -8.21
C GLN A 63 22.60 41.60 -7.56
N GLU A 64 22.86 40.30 -7.42
CA GLU A 64 22.01 39.37 -6.71
C GLU A 64 21.88 39.67 -5.22
N ALA A 65 22.98 40.11 -4.56
CA ALA A 65 22.93 40.55 -3.15
C ALA A 65 22.09 41.84 -2.99
N SER A 66 22.22 42.82 -3.90
CA SER A 66 21.42 44.04 -3.86
C SER A 66 19.95 43.82 -4.20
N GLU A 67 19.65 42.86 -5.07
CA GLU A 67 18.28 42.42 -5.38
C GLU A 67 17.67 41.65 -4.18
N ALA A 68 18.45 40.82 -3.49
CA ALA A 68 18.04 40.13 -2.29
C ALA A 68 17.71 41.07 -1.12
N GLU A 69 18.59 42.08 -0.87
CA GLU A 69 18.34 43.14 0.12
C GLU A 69 17.12 43.98 -0.20
N THR A 70 16.91 44.26 -1.49
CA THR A 70 15.74 45.02 -1.95
C THR A 70 14.46 44.19 -1.76
N MET A 71 14.50 42.90 -2.06
CA MET A 71 13.38 41.96 -1.84
C MET A 71 13.08 41.81 -0.37
N GLU A 72 14.09 41.70 0.50
CA GLU A 72 13.89 41.61 1.94
C GLU A 72 13.26 42.91 2.52
N ARG A 73 13.68 44.07 2.05
CA ARG A 73 13.05 45.37 2.38
C ARG A 73 11.58 45.43 1.94
N ILE A 74 11.28 44.96 0.72
CA ILE A 74 9.89 44.88 0.22
C ILE A 74 9.07 43.90 1.09
N ARG A 75 9.61 42.77 1.44
CA ARG A 75 8.96 41.80 2.35
C ARG A 75 8.70 42.38 3.76
N LYS A 76 9.62 43.14 4.33
CA LYS A 76 9.41 43.80 5.62
C LYS A 76 8.33 44.89 5.55
N GLN A 77 8.28 45.67 4.45
CA GLN A 77 7.27 46.73 4.25
C GLN A 77 5.90 46.17 3.86
N ASN A 78 5.86 45.05 3.11
CA ASN A 78 4.63 44.47 2.59
C ASN A 78 4.62 42.95 2.82
N PRO A 79 4.53 42.47 4.08
CA PRO A 79 4.70 41.07 4.40
C PRO A 79 3.67 40.16 3.74
N LEU A 80 2.43 40.58 3.62
CA LEU A 80 1.36 39.80 2.95
C LEU A 80 1.42 39.96 1.43
N LEU A 81 1.53 41.18 0.96
CA LEU A 81 1.42 41.50 -0.47
C LEU A 81 2.66 41.14 -1.29
N SER A 82 3.82 40.99 -0.65
CA SER A 82 5.03 40.46 -1.30
C SER A 82 4.94 38.99 -1.66
N LEU A 83 4.13 38.19 -0.91
CA LEU A 83 3.91 36.79 -1.15
C LEU A 83 2.68 36.51 -1.99
N MET A 84 1.74 37.45 -2.04
CA MET A 84 0.47 37.31 -2.72
C MET A 84 0.36 38.29 -3.89
N ASN A 85 0.48 37.78 -5.12
CA ASN A 85 0.31 38.62 -6.32
C ASN A 85 -1.18 38.92 -6.53
N TYR A 86 -1.54 40.21 -6.44
CA TYR A 86 -2.85 40.65 -6.93
C TYR A 86 -2.90 40.50 -8.45
N THR A 87 -3.76 39.65 -8.92
CA THR A 87 -4.16 39.74 -10.34
C THR A 87 -5.06 40.95 -10.50
N GLN A 88 -4.78 41.78 -11.49
CA GLN A 88 -5.77 42.77 -11.93
C GLN A 88 -7.03 42.03 -12.36
N SER A 89 -8.00 41.96 -11.46
CA SER A 89 -9.23 41.23 -11.67
C SER A 89 -10.09 41.95 -12.68
N TYR A 90 -10.25 41.37 -13.86
CA TYR A 90 -11.30 41.79 -14.79
C TYR A 90 -12.67 41.43 -14.15
N GLY A 91 -13.36 42.48 -13.69
CA GLY A 91 -14.79 42.50 -13.32
C GLY A 91 -15.37 41.27 -12.67
N GLY A 92 -15.35 41.21 -11.34
CA GLY A 92 -16.16 40.24 -10.58
C GLY A 92 -15.49 38.92 -10.19
N SER A 93 -14.19 38.75 -10.44
CA SER A 93 -13.45 37.57 -10.02
C SER A 93 -13.34 37.47 -8.50
N PRO A 94 -13.56 36.29 -7.89
CA PRO A 94 -13.40 36.04 -6.46
C PRO A 94 -11.97 35.75 -6.04
N VAL A 95 -11.01 35.77 -6.96
CA VAL A 95 -9.59 35.53 -6.70
C VAL A 95 -9.00 36.74 -6.01
N ILE A 96 -8.56 36.58 -4.76
CA ILE A 96 -7.95 37.69 -4.01
C ILE A 96 -6.42 37.68 -4.10
N GLY A 97 -5.81 36.62 -4.60
CA GLY A 97 -4.38 36.56 -4.84
C GLY A 97 -3.92 35.25 -5.43
N ILE A 98 -2.75 35.28 -6.05
CA ILE A 98 -2.04 34.09 -6.55
C ILE A 98 -0.76 33.95 -5.75
N VAL A 99 -0.51 32.77 -5.21
CA VAL A 99 0.57 32.49 -4.27
C VAL A 99 1.33 31.23 -4.70
N ASN A 100 2.64 31.25 -4.50
CA ASN A 100 3.45 30.06 -4.70
C ASN A 100 3.11 28.99 -3.64
N LYS A 101 3.12 27.72 -4.04
CA LYS A 101 2.84 26.57 -3.17
C LYS A 101 3.61 26.63 -1.84
N ASN A 102 4.89 27.02 -1.90
CA ASN A 102 5.76 27.09 -0.73
C ASN A 102 5.38 28.21 0.25
N ASP A 103 4.73 29.26 -0.23
CA ASP A 103 4.36 30.44 0.57
C ASP A 103 2.91 30.38 1.10
N THR A 104 2.14 29.38 0.68
CA THR A 104 0.73 29.24 1.10
C THR A 104 0.56 29.12 2.62
N ALA A 105 1.46 28.42 3.31
CA ALA A 105 1.44 28.27 4.76
C ALA A 105 1.68 29.61 5.46
N ALA A 106 2.63 30.43 4.97
CA ALA A 106 2.91 31.75 5.51
C ALA A 106 1.73 32.72 5.32
N VAL A 107 1.13 32.71 4.13
CA VAL A 107 -0.08 33.51 3.82
C VAL A 107 -1.25 33.09 4.72
N ASN A 108 -1.48 31.79 4.90
CA ASN A 108 -2.51 31.28 5.79
C ASN A 108 -2.31 31.74 7.23
N ALA A 109 -1.06 31.67 7.75
CA ALA A 109 -0.74 32.10 9.09
C ALA A 109 -1.01 33.61 9.30
N MET A 110 -0.63 34.45 8.33
CA MET A 110 -0.88 35.89 8.38
C MET A 110 -2.39 36.21 8.34
N LEU A 111 -3.15 35.57 7.47
CA LEU A 111 -4.59 35.79 7.33
C LEU A 111 -5.40 35.18 8.49
N ALA A 112 -4.86 34.18 9.19
CA ALA A 112 -5.43 33.61 10.41
C ALA A 112 -5.06 34.40 11.69
N SER A 113 -4.15 35.37 11.60
CA SER A 113 -3.72 36.17 12.74
C SER A 113 -4.87 36.96 13.39
N LYS A 114 -4.73 37.30 14.68
CA LYS A 114 -5.72 38.10 15.38
C LYS A 114 -5.95 39.46 14.69
N ILE A 115 -4.86 40.08 14.20
CA ILE A 115 -4.89 41.37 13.49
C ILE A 115 -5.76 41.27 12.23
N ALA A 116 -5.59 40.19 11.44
CA ALA A 116 -6.38 39.98 10.24
C ALA A 116 -7.86 39.72 10.55
N ARG A 117 -8.17 38.94 11.59
CA ARG A 117 -9.55 38.64 12.00
C ARG A 117 -10.34 39.86 12.46
N ASP A 118 -9.67 40.84 13.06
CA ASP A 118 -10.30 42.07 13.54
C ASP A 118 -10.64 43.04 12.38
N ILE A 119 -9.95 42.95 11.23
CA ILE A 119 -10.11 43.80 10.08
C ILE A 119 -11.01 43.17 8.98
N LEU A 120 -10.88 41.87 8.78
CA LEU A 120 -11.59 41.14 7.74
C LEU A 120 -13.07 40.87 8.15
N PRO A 121 -13.99 40.68 7.17
CA PRO A 121 -15.37 40.35 7.49
C PRO A 121 -15.46 39.03 8.27
N SER A 122 -16.36 38.97 9.26
CA SER A 122 -16.56 37.77 10.10
C SER A 122 -17.12 36.56 9.34
N ASP A 123 -17.75 36.80 8.19
CA ASP A 123 -18.31 35.79 7.29
C ASP A 123 -17.38 35.42 6.12
N LEU A 124 -16.15 35.94 6.12
CA LEU A 124 -15.13 35.63 5.10
C LEU A 124 -14.49 34.25 5.39
N ILE A 125 -14.51 33.39 4.40
CA ILE A 125 -13.80 32.11 4.39
C ILE A 125 -12.86 32.09 3.19
N LEU A 126 -11.59 31.76 3.44
CA LEU A 126 -10.57 31.70 2.41
C LEU A 126 -10.25 30.24 2.08
N ARG A 127 -10.21 29.92 0.79
CA ARG A 127 -9.90 28.57 0.31
C ARG A 127 -9.04 28.63 -0.95
N TRP A 128 -8.13 27.66 -1.05
CA TRP A 128 -7.26 27.48 -2.21
C TRP A 128 -7.97 26.69 -3.31
N THR A 129 -7.57 26.95 -4.56
CA THR A 129 -7.98 26.12 -5.70
C THR A 129 -7.28 24.76 -5.65
N VAL A 130 -7.96 23.70 -6.10
CA VAL A 130 -7.39 22.35 -6.24
C VAL A 130 -6.27 22.35 -7.29
N LYS A 131 -6.47 23.09 -8.38
CA LYS A 131 -5.52 23.17 -9.49
C LYS A 131 -4.69 24.42 -9.41
N ALA A 132 -3.40 24.26 -9.72
CA ALA A 132 -2.50 25.35 -9.99
C ALA A 132 -2.86 26.01 -11.33
N ILE A 133 -2.47 27.27 -11.49
CA ILE A 133 -2.68 28.04 -12.74
C ILE A 133 -1.64 27.63 -13.80
N ASP A 134 -0.45 27.25 -13.32
CA ASP A 134 0.70 26.96 -14.15
C ASP A 134 0.89 25.46 -14.40
N GLU A 135 1.49 25.10 -15.55
CA GLU A 135 1.81 23.70 -15.91
C GLU A 135 2.77 23.05 -14.92
N LYS A 136 3.59 23.85 -14.21
CA LYS A 136 4.54 23.36 -13.19
C LYS A 136 3.90 23.09 -11.83
N GLN A 137 2.59 23.36 -11.68
CA GLN A 137 1.82 23.18 -10.44
C GLN A 137 2.41 23.93 -9.23
N THR A 138 2.97 25.12 -9.46
CA THR A 138 3.61 25.93 -8.42
C THR A 138 2.75 27.09 -7.91
N MET A 139 1.76 27.57 -8.69
CA MET A 139 0.98 28.77 -8.38
C MET A 139 -0.49 28.46 -8.17
N TYR A 140 -1.01 28.75 -6.97
CA TYR A 140 -2.40 28.50 -6.57
C TYR A 140 -3.16 29.80 -6.35
N GLN A 141 -4.47 29.79 -6.63
CA GLN A 141 -5.37 30.92 -6.40
C GLN A 141 -6.02 30.84 -5.03
N LEU A 142 -6.07 31.96 -4.31
CA LEU A 142 -6.82 32.10 -3.07
C LEU A 142 -8.18 32.73 -3.38
N ILE A 143 -9.23 32.03 -3.04
CA ILE A 143 -10.62 32.41 -3.33
C ILE A 143 -11.30 32.90 -2.05
N ALA A 144 -12.00 34.01 -2.14
CA ALA A 144 -12.76 34.62 -1.07
C ALA A 144 -14.22 34.15 -1.12
N LEU A 145 -14.61 33.32 -0.17
CA LEU A 145 -15.96 32.80 -0.01
C LEU A 145 -16.72 33.59 1.05
N LYS A 146 -18.05 33.67 0.87
CA LYS A 146 -18.96 34.27 1.83
C LYS A 146 -19.75 33.18 2.57
N ALA A 147 -19.60 33.13 3.86
CA ALA A 147 -20.31 32.15 4.67
C ALA A 147 -21.78 32.48 4.80
N GLY A 148 -22.61 31.46 4.63
CA GLY A 148 -24.02 31.55 4.92
C GLY A 148 -24.31 31.52 6.43
N LYS A 149 -25.57 31.47 6.81
CA LYS A 149 -25.98 31.41 8.21
C LYS A 149 -25.34 30.25 8.96
N GLY A 150 -24.63 30.55 10.05
CA GLY A 150 -23.94 29.56 10.86
C GLY A 150 -22.62 29.03 10.28
N GLY A 151 -21.98 29.77 9.36
CA GLY A 151 -20.69 29.39 8.79
C GLY A 151 -20.75 28.25 7.76
N LYS A 152 -21.96 27.90 7.29
CA LYS A 152 -22.19 26.79 6.34
C LYS A 152 -22.39 27.30 4.91
N ALA A 153 -22.19 26.41 3.95
CA ALA A 153 -22.51 26.68 2.56
C ALA A 153 -24.02 27.01 2.39
N PRO A 154 -24.36 28.02 1.57
CA PRO A 154 -25.76 28.33 1.26
C PRO A 154 -26.52 27.16 0.64
N LEU A 155 -25.84 26.32 -0.14
CA LEU A 155 -26.39 25.11 -0.75
C LEU A 155 -25.39 23.96 -0.67
N GLY A 156 -25.80 22.83 -0.10
CA GLY A 156 -25.02 21.59 -0.02
C GLY A 156 -25.01 20.82 -1.34
N GLY A 157 -24.11 19.84 -1.45
CA GLY A 157 -24.05 18.93 -2.60
C GLY A 157 -25.08 17.81 -2.57
N ASP A 158 -25.73 17.60 -1.43
CA ASP A 158 -26.77 16.60 -1.20
C ASP A 158 -28.05 16.82 -2.04
N VAL A 159 -28.20 17.99 -2.62
CA VAL A 159 -29.32 18.33 -3.51
C VAL A 159 -29.09 17.89 -4.96
N ILE A 160 -27.85 17.54 -5.35
CA ILE A 160 -27.53 17.08 -6.70
C ILE A 160 -28.03 15.65 -6.88
N THR A 161 -28.84 15.44 -7.91
CA THR A 161 -29.37 14.11 -8.26
C THR A 161 -28.59 13.44 -9.38
N ASP A 162 -28.03 14.22 -10.31
CA ASP A 162 -27.17 13.73 -11.37
C ASP A 162 -26.19 14.83 -11.84
N ALA A 163 -25.01 14.41 -12.27
CA ALA A 163 -24.03 15.25 -12.92
C ALA A 163 -23.26 14.43 -13.95
N ARG A 164 -23.02 15.02 -15.13
CA ARG A 164 -22.30 14.36 -16.23
C ARG A 164 -21.49 15.37 -17.03
N ASP A 165 -20.40 14.91 -17.56
CA ASP A 165 -19.66 15.61 -18.59
C ASP A 165 -20.45 15.60 -19.91
N ASP A 166 -20.44 16.73 -20.61
CA ASP A 166 -21.16 16.90 -21.88
C ASP A 166 -20.27 17.75 -22.82
N PHE A 167 -20.60 17.77 -24.09
CA PHE A 167 -19.86 18.52 -25.08
C PHE A 167 -20.77 19.51 -25.81
N ASP A 168 -20.52 20.78 -25.58
CA ASP A 168 -21.18 21.87 -26.32
C ASP A 168 -20.34 22.26 -27.54
N LYS A 169 -20.99 22.43 -28.72
CA LYS A 169 -20.30 22.76 -29.99
C LYS A 169 -19.62 24.12 -29.99
N ILE A 170 -20.05 25.03 -29.11
CA ILE A 170 -19.54 26.41 -29.05
C ILE A 170 -18.55 26.55 -27.88
N GLN A 171 -18.85 25.91 -26.74
CA GLN A 171 -18.12 26.11 -25.49
C GLN A 171 -17.15 24.97 -25.16
N GLY A 172 -17.15 23.87 -25.94
CA GLY A 172 -16.30 22.71 -25.69
C GLY A 172 -16.85 21.81 -24.61
N SER A 173 -15.97 21.24 -23.81
CA SER A 173 -16.36 20.35 -22.68
C SER A 173 -17.04 21.17 -21.59
N VAL A 174 -18.20 20.71 -21.14
CA VAL A 174 -19.06 21.35 -20.13
C VAL A 174 -19.54 20.30 -19.13
N VAL A 175 -20.02 20.75 -17.98
CA VAL A 175 -20.62 19.87 -16.98
C VAL A 175 -22.08 20.20 -16.81
N SER A 176 -22.95 19.26 -17.11
CA SER A 176 -24.39 19.35 -16.91
C SER A 176 -24.75 18.72 -15.54
N MET A 177 -25.48 19.47 -14.70
CA MET A 177 -25.94 18.99 -13.40
C MET A 177 -27.43 19.19 -13.22
N THR A 178 -28.06 18.30 -12.44
CA THR A 178 -29.49 18.35 -12.09
C THR A 178 -29.66 18.24 -10.59
N MET A 179 -30.59 19.04 -10.05
CA MET A 179 -30.88 19.09 -8.63
C MET A 179 -32.30 18.57 -8.33
N ASN A 180 -32.53 18.15 -7.10
CA ASN A 180 -33.89 17.85 -6.62
C ASN A 180 -34.74 19.12 -6.51
N ALA A 181 -36.05 18.97 -6.26
CA ALA A 181 -37.00 20.08 -6.23
C ALA A 181 -36.70 21.11 -5.13
N GLU A 182 -36.12 20.69 -4.01
CA GLU A 182 -35.76 21.58 -2.90
C GLU A 182 -34.50 22.38 -3.26
N GLY A 183 -33.48 21.70 -3.77
CA GLY A 183 -32.26 22.33 -4.26
C GLY A 183 -32.51 23.32 -5.40
N ALA A 184 -33.40 22.98 -6.34
CA ALA A 184 -33.80 23.85 -7.44
C ALA A 184 -34.32 25.20 -6.98
N LYS A 185 -35.12 25.25 -5.94
CA LYS A 185 -35.65 26.52 -5.37
C LYS A 185 -34.55 27.37 -4.73
N VAL A 186 -33.66 26.73 -3.97
CA VAL A 186 -32.54 27.44 -3.34
C VAL A 186 -31.54 27.88 -4.39
N TRP A 187 -31.28 27.07 -5.41
CA TRP A 187 -30.39 27.38 -6.53
C TRP A 187 -30.91 28.56 -7.37
N GLU A 188 -32.19 28.60 -7.68
CA GLU A 188 -32.81 29.72 -8.37
C GLU A 188 -32.61 31.02 -7.60
N LYS A 189 -32.83 31.02 -6.29
CA LYS A 189 -32.59 32.19 -5.45
C LYS A 189 -31.13 32.57 -5.42
N LEU A 190 -30.24 31.59 -5.18
CA LEU A 190 -28.78 31.79 -5.09
C LEU A 190 -28.23 32.39 -6.40
N THR A 191 -28.63 31.84 -7.55
CA THR A 191 -28.20 32.36 -8.86
C THR A 191 -28.81 33.71 -9.16
N ARG A 192 -30.06 33.98 -8.78
CA ARG A 192 -30.70 35.30 -8.96
C ARG A 192 -29.97 36.38 -8.15
N ASP A 193 -29.63 36.10 -6.91
CA ASP A 193 -28.97 37.04 -6.00
C ASP A 193 -27.49 37.30 -6.39
N ASN A 194 -26.90 36.41 -7.21
CA ASN A 194 -25.49 36.43 -7.62
C ASN A 194 -25.29 36.62 -9.14
N ILE A 195 -26.24 37.21 -9.88
CA ILE A 195 -26.05 37.52 -11.30
C ILE A 195 -24.83 38.44 -11.45
N GLY A 196 -23.90 38.09 -12.32
CA GLY A 196 -22.62 38.82 -12.56
C GLY A 196 -21.55 38.58 -11.48
N ASN A 197 -21.80 37.69 -10.51
CA ASN A 197 -20.82 37.21 -9.53
C ASN A 197 -20.50 35.72 -9.77
N ALA A 198 -19.41 35.27 -9.21
CA ALA A 198 -19.09 33.84 -9.23
C ALA A 198 -19.74 33.08 -8.05
N ILE A 199 -20.12 31.83 -8.29
CA ILE A 199 -20.48 30.87 -7.25
C ILE A 199 -19.38 29.80 -7.22
N ALA A 200 -18.73 29.63 -6.06
CA ALA A 200 -17.68 28.66 -5.91
C ALA A 200 -18.23 27.27 -5.58
N ILE A 201 -17.67 26.27 -6.22
CA ILE A 201 -17.90 24.84 -5.96
C ILE A 201 -16.74 24.37 -5.10
N VAL A 202 -17.03 24.02 -3.84
CA VAL A 202 -16.03 23.65 -2.84
C VAL A 202 -16.27 22.23 -2.38
N LEU A 203 -15.23 21.40 -2.36
CA LEU A 203 -15.22 20.07 -1.78
C LEU A 203 -13.94 19.94 -0.94
N ASP A 204 -14.04 19.32 0.23
CA ASP A 204 -12.93 19.09 1.17
C ASP A 204 -12.08 20.34 1.47
N ASN A 205 -12.77 21.49 1.64
CA ASN A 205 -12.15 22.78 1.89
C ASN A 205 -11.30 23.37 0.74
N GLN A 206 -11.39 22.81 -0.46
CA GLN A 206 -10.70 23.28 -1.65
C GLN A 206 -11.70 23.69 -2.74
N VAL A 207 -11.36 24.70 -3.54
CA VAL A 207 -12.20 25.20 -4.61
C VAL A 207 -11.89 24.46 -5.91
N TYR A 208 -12.87 23.74 -6.43
CA TYR A 208 -12.75 23.02 -7.70
C TYR A 208 -13.04 23.92 -8.90
N SER A 209 -14.04 24.78 -8.78
CA SER A 209 -14.41 25.73 -9.85
C SER A 209 -15.20 26.91 -9.25
N PHE A 210 -15.20 28.03 -9.94
CA PHE A 210 -15.94 29.23 -9.54
C PHE A 210 -16.57 29.95 -10.75
N PRO A 211 -17.54 29.29 -11.43
CA PRO A 211 -18.20 29.87 -12.62
C PRO A 211 -18.99 31.14 -12.29
N ASN A 212 -19.00 32.08 -13.24
CA ASN A 212 -19.84 33.28 -13.16
C ASN A 212 -21.30 32.95 -13.46
N VAL A 213 -22.21 33.57 -12.75
CA VAL A 213 -23.65 33.44 -12.96
C VAL A 213 -24.11 34.42 -14.03
N ASN A 214 -24.53 33.94 -15.18
CA ASN A 214 -25.01 34.78 -16.29
C ASN A 214 -26.49 35.17 -16.14
N SER A 215 -27.31 34.28 -15.55
CA SER A 215 -28.74 34.53 -15.35
C SER A 215 -29.26 33.67 -14.20
N ALA A 216 -30.44 34.04 -13.66
CA ALA A 216 -31.13 33.20 -12.68
C ALA A 216 -31.53 31.86 -13.32
N ILE A 217 -31.24 30.75 -12.65
CA ILE A 217 -31.47 29.40 -13.15
C ILE A 217 -32.63 28.78 -12.42
N SER A 218 -33.77 28.66 -13.10
CA SER A 218 -34.95 27.98 -12.60
C SER A 218 -34.98 26.50 -13.05
N GLY A 219 -35.66 25.65 -12.30
CA GLY A 219 -35.89 24.26 -12.68
C GLY A 219 -34.79 23.27 -12.29
N GLY A 220 -33.69 23.72 -11.66
CA GLY A 220 -32.69 22.86 -11.06
C GLY A 220 -31.74 22.14 -12.03
N SER A 221 -31.81 22.43 -13.33
CA SER A 221 -30.84 21.94 -14.32
C SER A 221 -29.90 23.08 -14.69
N SER A 222 -28.59 22.83 -14.65
CA SER A 222 -27.55 23.82 -14.88
C SER A 222 -26.41 23.25 -15.69
N GLN A 223 -25.79 24.12 -16.49
CA GLN A 223 -24.59 23.80 -17.23
C GLN A 223 -23.45 24.70 -16.76
N ILE A 224 -22.35 24.06 -16.36
CA ILE A 224 -21.12 24.73 -15.94
C ILE A 224 -20.19 24.77 -17.13
N THR A 225 -19.79 25.95 -17.53
CA THR A 225 -18.89 26.22 -18.65
C THR A 225 -17.63 26.87 -18.09
N GLY A 226 -16.47 26.64 -18.71
CA GLY A 226 -15.23 27.21 -18.17
C GLY A 226 -13.97 26.82 -18.95
N GLY A 227 -14.13 26.40 -20.23
CA GLY A 227 -12.97 25.96 -21.03
C GLY A 227 -12.28 24.72 -20.48
N PHE A 228 -13.05 23.79 -19.92
CA PHE A 228 -12.54 22.54 -19.36
C PHE A 228 -11.96 21.64 -20.46
N SER A 229 -10.88 20.94 -20.13
CA SER A 229 -10.51 19.74 -20.89
C SER A 229 -11.57 18.62 -20.67
N PRO A 230 -11.67 17.62 -21.55
CA PRO A 230 -12.59 16.50 -21.35
C PRO A 230 -12.39 15.78 -20.02
N GLU A 231 -11.14 15.64 -19.57
CA GLU A 231 -10.80 15.02 -18.28
C GLU A 231 -11.27 15.87 -17.11
N GLU A 232 -11.06 17.20 -17.19
CA GLU A 232 -11.51 18.14 -16.15
C GLU A 232 -13.03 18.18 -16.01
N ALA A 233 -13.75 18.17 -17.13
CA ALA A 233 -15.21 18.13 -17.10
C ALA A 233 -15.71 16.84 -16.45
N LYS A 234 -15.09 15.69 -16.77
CA LYS A 234 -15.40 14.40 -16.18
C LYS A 234 -15.12 14.36 -14.68
N ASP A 235 -13.96 14.89 -14.25
CA ASP A 235 -13.59 14.96 -12.84
C ASP A 235 -14.58 15.83 -12.04
N LEU A 236 -14.91 17.02 -12.58
CA LEU A 236 -15.88 17.90 -11.94
C LEU A 236 -17.28 17.26 -11.88
N ALA A 237 -17.70 16.56 -12.93
CA ALA A 237 -18.96 15.82 -12.94
C ALA A 237 -18.98 14.72 -11.86
N ASN A 238 -17.90 13.97 -11.72
CA ASN A 238 -17.76 12.94 -10.68
C ASN A 238 -17.80 13.55 -9.28
N VAL A 239 -17.12 14.67 -9.06
CA VAL A 239 -17.14 15.40 -7.77
C VAL A 239 -18.55 15.86 -7.44
N LEU A 240 -19.26 16.44 -8.39
CA LEU A 240 -20.64 16.88 -8.21
C LEU A 240 -21.61 15.71 -7.94
N LYS A 241 -21.43 14.61 -8.66
CA LYS A 241 -22.25 13.41 -8.52
C LYS A 241 -22.03 12.70 -7.19
N SER A 242 -20.82 12.76 -6.63
CA SER A 242 -20.51 12.19 -5.32
C SER A 242 -21.28 12.88 -4.18
N GLY A 243 -21.71 14.11 -4.39
CA GLY A 243 -22.53 14.87 -3.46
C GLY A 243 -21.83 15.15 -2.13
N LYS A 244 -22.64 15.33 -1.08
CA LYS A 244 -22.15 15.53 0.29
C LYS A 244 -22.02 14.17 0.98
N MET A 245 -20.84 13.85 1.48
CA MET A 245 -20.66 12.68 2.34
C MET A 245 -21.45 12.82 3.64
N ALA A 246 -22.16 11.77 4.04
CA ALA A 246 -22.94 11.74 5.27
C ALA A 246 -22.08 11.83 6.54
N ALA A 247 -20.82 11.37 6.45
CA ALA A 247 -19.83 11.43 7.53
C ALA A 247 -18.46 11.84 6.97
N ALA A 248 -17.63 12.40 7.81
CA ALA A 248 -16.23 12.66 7.46
C ALA A 248 -15.48 11.36 7.24
N VAL A 249 -14.65 11.31 6.20
CA VAL A 249 -13.83 10.15 5.83
C VAL A 249 -12.38 10.50 6.06
N THR A 250 -11.65 9.57 6.68
CA THR A 250 -10.20 9.69 6.88
C THR A 250 -9.49 8.52 6.23
N ILE A 251 -8.31 8.76 5.67
CA ILE A 251 -7.45 7.70 5.13
C ILE A 251 -6.81 6.99 6.32
N VAL A 252 -7.19 5.74 6.53
CA VAL A 252 -6.69 4.90 7.63
C VAL A 252 -5.55 3.97 7.20
N GLN A 253 -5.48 3.68 5.91
CA GLN A 253 -4.37 2.93 5.30
C GLN A 253 -4.11 3.47 3.90
N GLU A 254 -2.83 3.60 3.56
CA GLU A 254 -2.37 4.05 2.24
C GLU A 254 -1.11 3.29 1.86
N ASP A 255 -1.08 2.77 0.63
CA ASP A 255 0.06 2.06 0.05
C ASP A 255 0.39 2.66 -1.32
N ILE A 256 1.54 3.30 -1.43
CA ILE A 256 2.05 3.88 -2.68
C ILE A 256 3.29 3.10 -3.09
N ILE A 257 3.26 2.50 -4.28
CA ILE A 257 4.37 1.71 -4.84
C ILE A 257 4.83 2.35 -6.13
N GLY A 258 6.11 2.72 -6.18
CA GLY A 258 6.72 3.30 -7.37
C GLY A 258 6.87 2.28 -8.52
N PRO A 259 6.91 2.76 -9.78
CA PRO A 259 6.98 1.89 -10.96
C PRO A 259 8.19 0.96 -10.99
N SER A 260 9.35 1.41 -10.51
CA SER A 260 10.59 0.63 -10.46
C SER A 260 10.46 -0.59 -9.55
N LEU A 261 9.94 -0.40 -8.33
CA LEU A 261 9.72 -1.48 -7.37
C LEU A 261 8.65 -2.46 -7.88
N GLY A 262 7.60 -1.95 -8.53
CA GLY A 262 6.57 -2.78 -9.16
C GLY A 262 7.14 -3.67 -10.26
N GLN A 263 8.00 -3.14 -11.12
CA GLN A 263 8.66 -3.89 -12.20
C GLN A 263 9.64 -4.95 -11.65
N GLU A 264 10.42 -4.61 -10.64
CA GLU A 264 11.31 -5.57 -9.96
C GLU A 264 10.52 -6.71 -9.32
N ALA A 265 9.39 -6.43 -8.68
CA ALA A 265 8.51 -7.42 -8.09
C ALA A 265 7.93 -8.39 -9.15
N ILE A 266 7.51 -7.87 -10.32
CA ILE A 266 7.03 -8.68 -11.44
C ILE A 266 8.15 -9.58 -11.96
N GLN A 267 9.34 -9.03 -12.20
CA GLN A 267 10.49 -9.78 -12.72
C GLN A 267 10.94 -10.87 -11.75
N SER A 268 11.08 -10.55 -10.47
CA SER A 268 11.43 -11.52 -9.42
C SER A 268 10.36 -12.60 -9.27
N GLY A 269 9.08 -12.23 -9.38
CA GLY A 269 7.97 -13.17 -9.41
C GLY A 269 8.08 -14.17 -10.56
N VAL A 270 8.29 -13.70 -11.78
CA VAL A 270 8.44 -14.56 -12.98
C VAL A 270 9.66 -15.49 -12.84
N ILE A 271 10.79 -14.97 -12.37
CA ILE A 271 12.00 -15.79 -12.14
C ILE A 271 11.71 -16.88 -11.09
N SER A 272 11.03 -16.53 -10.01
CA SER A 272 10.65 -17.47 -8.95
C SER A 272 9.73 -18.58 -9.47
N PHE A 273 8.75 -18.25 -10.33
CA PHE A 273 7.90 -19.25 -10.99
C PHE A 273 8.70 -20.23 -11.83
N VAL A 274 9.57 -19.71 -12.70
CA VAL A 274 10.37 -20.55 -13.60
C VAL A 274 11.31 -21.44 -12.78
N ALA A 275 11.98 -20.87 -11.78
CA ALA A 275 12.87 -21.61 -10.89
C ALA A 275 12.13 -22.73 -10.13
N ALA A 276 10.94 -22.42 -9.59
CA ALA A 276 10.12 -23.42 -8.87
C ALA A 276 9.68 -24.56 -9.79
N ILE A 277 9.19 -24.27 -11.00
CA ILE A 277 8.77 -25.29 -11.97
C ILE A 277 9.97 -26.20 -12.33
N ILE A 278 11.13 -25.60 -12.63
CA ILE A 278 12.33 -26.35 -12.99
C ILE A 278 12.77 -27.26 -11.83
N LEU A 279 12.79 -26.72 -10.60
CA LEU A 279 13.18 -27.49 -9.40
C LEU A 279 12.23 -28.66 -9.15
N LEU A 280 10.90 -28.42 -9.23
CA LEU A 280 9.87 -29.44 -9.07
C LEU A 280 9.96 -30.51 -10.17
N MET A 281 10.21 -30.10 -11.42
CA MET A 281 10.36 -31.02 -12.55
C MET A 281 11.60 -31.94 -12.33
N ILE A 282 12.73 -31.35 -11.96
CA ILE A 282 13.95 -32.12 -11.64
C ILE A 282 13.68 -33.12 -10.50
N TYR A 283 13.04 -32.65 -9.42
CA TYR A 283 12.69 -33.48 -8.27
C TYR A 283 11.80 -34.66 -8.70
N MET A 284 10.72 -34.41 -9.44
CA MET A 284 9.78 -35.45 -9.86
C MET A 284 10.42 -36.47 -10.81
N ILE A 285 11.27 -36.01 -11.75
CA ILE A 285 12.01 -36.91 -12.65
C ILE A 285 13.02 -37.73 -11.87
N MET A 286 13.73 -37.11 -10.93
CA MET A 286 14.73 -37.78 -10.09
C MET A 286 14.10 -38.87 -9.19
N MET A 287 12.93 -38.60 -8.66
CA MET A 287 12.25 -39.54 -7.70
C MET A 287 11.44 -40.60 -8.42
N TYR A 288 10.70 -40.28 -9.46
CA TYR A 288 9.71 -41.18 -10.08
C TYR A 288 10.07 -41.64 -11.49
N GLY A 289 11.16 -41.13 -12.05
CA GLY A 289 11.60 -41.43 -13.42
C GLY A 289 11.04 -40.44 -14.45
N ALA A 290 11.58 -40.51 -15.65
CA ALA A 290 11.31 -39.52 -16.69
C ALA A 290 9.81 -39.44 -17.05
N THR A 291 9.17 -40.56 -17.35
CA THR A 291 7.78 -40.54 -17.83
C THR A 291 6.78 -40.12 -16.75
N PRO A 292 6.72 -40.73 -15.56
CA PRO A 292 5.81 -40.25 -14.49
C PRO A 292 6.14 -38.83 -14.04
N GLY A 293 7.44 -38.50 -13.93
CA GLY A 293 7.89 -37.17 -13.57
C GLY A 293 7.46 -36.08 -14.56
N LEU A 294 7.58 -36.34 -15.86
CA LEU A 294 7.12 -35.42 -16.89
C LEU A 294 5.58 -35.28 -16.93
N ILE A 295 4.84 -36.37 -16.68
CA ILE A 295 3.37 -36.31 -16.62
C ILE A 295 2.92 -35.44 -15.42
N ALA A 296 3.52 -35.64 -14.25
CA ALA A 296 3.24 -34.80 -13.09
C ALA A 296 3.62 -33.33 -13.33
N SER A 297 4.79 -33.09 -13.92
CA SER A 297 5.24 -31.72 -14.27
C SER A 297 4.29 -31.05 -15.26
N PHE A 298 3.81 -31.79 -16.26
CA PHE A 298 2.78 -31.29 -17.18
C PHE A 298 1.49 -30.94 -16.45
N GLY A 299 1.08 -31.75 -15.46
CA GLY A 299 -0.05 -31.43 -14.57
C GLY A 299 0.14 -30.11 -13.82
N VAL A 300 1.34 -29.81 -13.33
CA VAL A 300 1.66 -28.55 -12.65
C VAL A 300 1.59 -27.36 -13.63
N ILE A 301 2.10 -27.52 -14.85
CA ILE A 301 2.01 -26.47 -15.89
C ILE A 301 0.54 -26.22 -16.26
N CYS A 302 -0.27 -27.27 -16.42
CA CYS A 302 -1.71 -27.13 -16.64
C CYS A 302 -2.40 -26.43 -15.46
N ASN A 303 -2.03 -26.77 -14.22
CA ASN A 303 -2.54 -26.10 -13.03
C ASN A 303 -2.27 -24.59 -13.06
N LEU A 304 -1.02 -24.20 -13.36
CA LEU A 304 -0.66 -22.79 -13.47
C LEU A 304 -1.47 -22.09 -14.58
N PHE A 305 -1.59 -22.73 -15.74
CA PHE A 305 -2.36 -22.20 -16.88
C PHE A 305 -3.84 -21.97 -16.50
N PHE A 306 -4.49 -22.95 -15.88
CA PHE A 306 -5.89 -22.81 -15.45
C PHE A 306 -6.04 -21.78 -14.32
N THR A 307 -5.12 -21.76 -13.36
CA THR A 307 -5.12 -20.75 -12.29
C THR A 307 -5.05 -19.34 -12.86
N MET A 308 -4.09 -19.07 -13.74
CA MET A 308 -3.95 -17.76 -14.38
C MET A 308 -5.17 -17.41 -15.24
N GLY A 309 -5.72 -18.39 -15.98
CA GLY A 309 -6.92 -18.20 -16.79
C GLY A 309 -8.15 -17.84 -15.97
N ILE A 310 -8.36 -18.51 -14.83
CA ILE A 310 -9.48 -18.22 -13.92
C ILE A 310 -9.29 -16.85 -13.26
N LEU A 311 -8.10 -16.53 -12.76
CA LEU A 311 -7.82 -15.23 -12.16
C LEU A 311 -8.03 -14.09 -13.16
N ALA A 312 -7.57 -14.24 -14.38
CA ALA A 312 -7.80 -13.28 -15.46
C ALA A 312 -9.31 -13.14 -15.81
N SER A 313 -10.04 -14.24 -15.85
CA SER A 313 -11.50 -14.23 -16.08
C SER A 313 -12.28 -13.52 -14.96
N LEU A 314 -11.83 -13.65 -13.72
CA LEU A 314 -12.42 -12.98 -12.55
C LEU A 314 -11.95 -11.53 -12.41
N GLN A 315 -11.08 -11.04 -13.29
CA GLN A 315 -10.43 -9.72 -13.19
C GLN A 315 -9.74 -9.51 -11.84
N ALA A 316 -9.23 -10.60 -11.25
CA ALA A 316 -8.56 -10.55 -9.95
C ALA A 316 -7.21 -9.85 -10.06
N VAL A 317 -6.93 -8.93 -9.14
CA VAL A 317 -5.63 -8.25 -9.07
C VAL A 317 -4.58 -9.22 -8.54
N LEU A 318 -3.52 -9.45 -9.30
CA LEU A 318 -2.40 -10.27 -8.86
C LEU A 318 -1.44 -9.42 -8.01
N THR A 319 -1.50 -9.60 -6.70
CA THR A 319 -0.61 -8.98 -5.73
C THR A 319 0.68 -9.79 -5.57
N LEU A 320 1.74 -9.19 -4.98
CA LEU A 320 2.98 -9.91 -4.67
C LEU A 320 2.73 -11.12 -3.76
N SER A 321 1.88 -10.98 -2.76
CA SER A 321 1.42 -12.09 -1.91
C SER A 321 0.61 -13.12 -2.70
N GLY A 322 -0.17 -12.70 -3.71
CA GLY A 322 -0.87 -13.59 -4.63
C GLY A 322 0.11 -14.44 -5.46
N VAL A 323 1.20 -13.83 -5.96
CA VAL A 323 2.29 -14.57 -6.61
C VAL A 323 2.88 -15.63 -5.69
N ALA A 324 3.17 -15.26 -4.43
CA ALA A 324 3.66 -16.21 -3.42
C ALA A 324 2.66 -17.37 -3.19
N GLY A 325 1.35 -17.07 -3.17
CA GLY A 325 0.28 -18.08 -3.07
C GLY A 325 0.29 -19.07 -4.24
N ILE A 326 0.52 -18.60 -5.47
CA ILE A 326 0.61 -19.48 -6.65
C ILE A 326 1.87 -20.37 -6.56
N VAL A 327 3.04 -19.80 -6.22
CA VAL A 327 4.29 -20.56 -6.08
C VAL A 327 4.15 -21.65 -5.00
N LEU A 328 3.55 -21.32 -3.86
CA LEU A 328 3.26 -22.27 -2.80
C LEU A 328 2.31 -23.37 -3.28
N SER A 329 1.25 -23.00 -3.99
CA SER A 329 0.28 -23.98 -4.50
C SER A 329 0.86 -24.95 -5.55
N MET A 330 1.89 -24.53 -6.29
CA MET A 330 2.62 -25.43 -7.19
C MET A 330 3.31 -26.55 -6.43
N GLY A 331 3.91 -26.24 -5.27
CA GLY A 331 4.47 -27.26 -4.37
C GLY A 331 3.40 -28.26 -3.89
N MET A 332 2.24 -27.75 -3.47
CA MET A 332 1.11 -28.59 -3.05
C MET A 332 0.47 -29.38 -4.22
N ALA A 333 0.52 -28.86 -5.44
CA ALA A 333 0.03 -29.57 -6.62
C ALA A 333 0.83 -30.85 -6.93
N VAL A 334 2.11 -30.85 -6.61
CA VAL A 334 2.96 -32.06 -6.75
C VAL A 334 2.60 -33.12 -5.71
N ASP A 335 2.20 -32.72 -4.50
CA ASP A 335 1.90 -33.64 -3.40
C ASP A 335 0.81 -34.67 -3.75
N ALA A 336 -0.26 -34.23 -4.40
CA ALA A 336 -1.30 -35.14 -4.90
C ALA A 336 -0.74 -36.22 -5.85
N ASN A 337 0.17 -35.83 -6.76
CA ASN A 337 0.82 -36.79 -7.66
C ASN A 337 1.78 -37.73 -6.91
N VAL A 338 2.48 -37.23 -5.90
CA VAL A 338 3.35 -38.03 -5.02
C VAL A 338 2.53 -39.11 -4.32
N LEU A 339 1.40 -38.78 -3.70
CA LEU A 339 0.50 -39.72 -3.06
C LEU A 339 0.02 -40.82 -4.03
N ILE A 340 -0.41 -40.43 -5.23
CA ILE A 340 -0.83 -41.38 -6.27
C ILE A 340 0.32 -42.31 -6.67
N PHE A 341 1.51 -41.76 -6.88
CA PHE A 341 2.67 -42.57 -7.32
C PHE A 341 3.19 -43.49 -6.23
N GLU A 342 3.22 -43.06 -4.99
CA GLU A 342 3.60 -43.94 -3.88
C GLU A 342 2.59 -45.10 -3.67
N ARG A 343 1.30 -44.80 -3.78
CA ARG A 343 0.27 -45.89 -3.76
C ARG A 343 0.42 -46.82 -4.96
N THR A 344 0.67 -46.29 -6.16
CA THR A 344 0.94 -47.13 -7.33
C THR A 344 2.17 -48.00 -7.16
N LYS A 345 3.25 -47.50 -6.55
CA LYS A 345 4.46 -48.28 -6.20
C LYS A 345 4.15 -49.40 -5.20
N GLU A 346 3.31 -49.12 -4.23
CA GLU A 346 2.88 -50.11 -3.24
C GLU A 346 2.10 -51.25 -3.92
N GLU A 347 1.14 -50.95 -4.77
CA GLU A 347 0.35 -51.95 -5.51
C GLU A 347 1.23 -52.74 -6.51
N LEU A 348 2.21 -52.12 -7.15
CA LEU A 348 3.19 -52.81 -7.98
C LEU A 348 4.06 -53.82 -7.16
N ARG A 349 4.43 -53.43 -5.92
CA ARG A 349 5.20 -54.34 -5.03
C ARG A 349 4.38 -55.55 -4.57
N LEU A 350 3.05 -55.43 -4.53
CA LEU A 350 2.12 -56.55 -4.27
C LEU A 350 1.96 -57.46 -5.48
N GLY A 351 2.63 -57.19 -6.61
CA GLY A 351 2.61 -58.04 -7.81
C GLY A 351 1.45 -57.79 -8.78
N LYS A 352 0.68 -56.73 -8.61
CA LYS A 352 -0.39 -56.38 -9.53
C LYS A 352 0.14 -55.89 -10.89
N SER A 353 -0.68 -56.04 -11.91
CA SER A 353 -0.35 -55.51 -13.23
C SER A 353 -0.26 -53.97 -13.22
N LEU A 354 0.60 -53.38 -14.06
CA LEU A 354 0.79 -51.93 -14.14
C LEU A 354 -0.53 -51.18 -14.30
N LYS A 355 -1.43 -51.62 -15.18
CA LYS A 355 -2.73 -50.98 -15.39
C LYS A 355 -3.62 -51.02 -14.14
N SER A 356 -3.65 -52.17 -13.42
CA SER A 356 -4.41 -52.27 -12.17
C SER A 356 -3.78 -51.43 -11.05
N SER A 357 -2.46 -51.44 -10.95
CA SER A 357 -1.73 -50.67 -9.91
C SER A 357 -1.93 -49.15 -10.07
N ILE A 358 -1.96 -48.63 -11.28
CA ILE A 358 -2.26 -47.24 -11.52
C ILE A 358 -3.72 -46.93 -11.15
N ALA A 359 -4.69 -47.76 -11.58
CA ALA A 359 -6.11 -47.56 -11.28
C ALA A 359 -6.36 -47.57 -9.75
N ASP A 360 -5.76 -48.55 -9.04
CA ASP A 360 -5.86 -48.71 -7.59
C ASP A 360 -5.13 -47.57 -6.86
N GLY A 361 -3.98 -47.09 -7.39
CA GLY A 361 -3.25 -45.95 -6.89
C GLY A 361 -4.09 -44.67 -6.85
N TYR A 362 -4.75 -44.34 -7.96
CA TYR A 362 -5.69 -43.23 -8.02
C TYR A 362 -6.90 -43.39 -7.12
N LYS A 363 -7.45 -44.61 -7.03
CA LYS A 363 -8.62 -44.90 -6.19
C LYS A 363 -8.31 -44.77 -4.68
N HIS A 364 -7.18 -45.32 -4.22
CA HIS A 364 -6.83 -45.29 -2.82
C HIS A 364 -6.27 -43.95 -2.34
N ALA A 365 -5.57 -43.20 -3.23
CA ALA A 365 -5.08 -41.88 -2.92
C ALA A 365 -6.19 -40.81 -2.93
N PHE A 366 -7.32 -41.05 -3.61
CA PHE A 366 -8.37 -40.05 -3.81
C PHE A 366 -8.87 -39.44 -2.49
N SER A 367 -9.17 -40.26 -1.48
CA SER A 367 -9.69 -39.78 -0.19
C SER A 367 -8.71 -38.84 0.48
N ALA A 368 -7.44 -39.22 0.58
CA ALA A 368 -6.41 -38.40 1.22
C ALA A 368 -6.17 -37.08 0.47
N ILE A 369 -6.15 -37.13 -0.87
CA ILE A 369 -6.01 -35.92 -1.71
C ILE A 369 -7.21 -34.98 -1.55
N PHE A 370 -8.43 -35.54 -1.52
CA PHE A 370 -9.64 -34.73 -1.31
C PHE A 370 -9.63 -34.05 0.06
N ASP A 371 -9.34 -34.80 1.12
CA ASP A 371 -9.30 -34.30 2.50
C ASP A 371 -8.22 -33.22 2.65
N SER A 372 -7.04 -33.41 2.08
CA SER A 372 -5.95 -32.45 2.05
C SER A 372 -6.33 -31.12 1.40
N ASN A 373 -6.88 -31.19 0.20
CA ASN A 373 -7.27 -29.99 -0.52
C ASN A 373 -8.44 -29.27 0.18
N LEU A 374 -9.40 -30.01 0.73
CA LEU A 374 -10.53 -29.42 1.45
C LEU A 374 -10.09 -28.68 2.72
N THR A 375 -9.17 -29.24 3.50
CA THR A 375 -8.62 -28.57 4.71
C THR A 375 -7.92 -27.28 4.34
N THR A 376 -7.14 -27.28 3.27
CA THR A 376 -6.46 -26.06 2.81
C THR A 376 -7.42 -25.03 2.22
N ILE A 377 -8.50 -25.47 1.55
CA ILE A 377 -9.57 -24.57 1.07
C ILE A 377 -10.31 -23.93 2.25
N ILE A 378 -10.62 -24.68 3.32
CA ILE A 378 -11.25 -24.14 4.53
C ILE A 378 -10.37 -23.02 5.13
N THR A 379 -9.08 -23.25 5.24
CA THR A 379 -8.13 -22.24 5.71
C THR A 379 -8.06 -21.04 4.78
N GLY A 380 -7.99 -21.27 3.46
CA GLY A 380 -8.03 -20.22 2.46
C GLY A 380 -9.29 -19.38 2.53
N PHE A 381 -10.45 -20.02 2.79
CA PHE A 381 -11.71 -19.29 2.95
C PHE A 381 -11.74 -18.42 4.21
N ILE A 382 -11.20 -18.89 5.32
CA ILE A 382 -11.05 -18.11 6.54
C ILE A 382 -10.13 -16.91 6.30
N LEU A 383 -9.02 -17.11 5.57
CA LEU A 383 -8.13 -16.02 5.13
C LEU A 383 -8.85 -15.01 4.23
N LEU A 384 -9.74 -15.48 3.35
CA LEU A 384 -10.51 -14.59 2.46
C LEU A 384 -11.49 -13.70 3.24
N VAL A 385 -12.10 -14.22 4.30
CA VAL A 385 -13.09 -13.51 5.13
C VAL A 385 -12.41 -12.53 6.08
N TYR A 386 -11.37 -12.97 6.79
CA TYR A 386 -10.70 -12.18 7.83
C TYR A 386 -9.49 -11.41 7.33
N GLY A 387 -8.95 -11.75 6.16
CA GLY A 387 -7.82 -11.05 5.55
C GLY A 387 -8.21 -9.68 5.03
N THR A 388 -7.24 -8.78 4.99
CA THR A 388 -7.35 -7.45 4.38
C THR A 388 -6.34 -7.30 3.24
N GLY A 389 -6.56 -6.37 2.32
CA GLY A 389 -5.62 -6.00 1.26
C GLY A 389 -4.87 -7.18 0.60
N PRO A 390 -3.53 -7.26 0.78
CA PRO A 390 -2.70 -8.30 0.16
C PRO A 390 -3.07 -9.73 0.55
N ILE A 391 -3.59 -9.98 1.77
CA ILE A 391 -3.99 -11.33 2.22
C ILE A 391 -5.17 -11.86 1.40
N LYS A 392 -6.14 -11.02 1.03
CA LYS A 392 -7.25 -11.45 0.17
C LYS A 392 -6.76 -11.91 -1.19
N GLY A 393 -5.78 -11.23 -1.77
CA GLY A 393 -5.13 -11.64 -3.00
C GLY A 393 -4.47 -13.01 -2.88
N PHE A 394 -3.70 -13.23 -1.80
CA PHE A 394 -3.10 -14.52 -1.48
C PHE A 394 -4.16 -15.62 -1.31
N ALA A 395 -5.21 -15.40 -0.50
CA ALA A 395 -6.27 -16.37 -0.25
C ALA A 395 -7.02 -16.75 -1.54
N THR A 396 -7.33 -15.76 -2.37
CA THR A 396 -8.01 -15.99 -3.66
C THR A 396 -7.16 -16.86 -4.59
N THR A 397 -5.89 -16.52 -4.76
CA THR A 397 -4.97 -17.30 -5.60
C THR A 397 -4.76 -18.71 -5.05
N LEU A 398 -4.66 -18.86 -3.73
CA LEU A 398 -4.50 -20.16 -3.06
C LEU A 398 -5.72 -21.04 -3.33
N ILE A 399 -6.95 -20.55 -3.08
CA ILE A 399 -8.18 -21.32 -3.30
C ILE A 399 -8.32 -21.76 -4.76
N VAL A 400 -8.15 -20.83 -5.70
CA VAL A 400 -8.26 -21.13 -7.13
C VAL A 400 -7.21 -22.16 -7.53
N SER A 401 -5.95 -21.97 -7.10
CA SER A 401 -4.87 -22.89 -7.45
C SER A 401 -5.07 -24.30 -6.86
N ILE A 402 -5.62 -24.43 -5.67
CA ILE A 402 -5.91 -25.74 -5.06
C ILE A 402 -7.03 -26.45 -5.81
N LEU A 403 -8.09 -25.75 -6.20
CA LEU A 403 -9.18 -26.33 -7.00
C LEU A 403 -8.69 -26.81 -8.36
N THR A 404 -7.87 -26.01 -9.04
CA THR A 404 -7.29 -26.40 -10.32
C THR A 404 -6.25 -27.50 -10.19
N SER A 405 -5.47 -27.52 -9.10
CA SER A 405 -4.52 -28.58 -8.76
C SER A 405 -5.22 -29.92 -8.57
N PHE A 406 -6.30 -29.94 -7.80
CA PHE A 406 -7.11 -31.13 -7.59
C PHE A 406 -7.63 -31.70 -8.93
N PHE A 407 -8.14 -30.82 -9.78
CA PHE A 407 -8.61 -31.21 -11.12
C PHE A 407 -7.46 -31.78 -11.98
N THR A 408 -6.33 -31.10 -12.04
CA THR A 408 -5.21 -31.52 -12.90
C THR A 408 -4.56 -32.81 -12.42
N ALA A 409 -4.36 -32.95 -11.11
CA ALA A 409 -3.72 -34.14 -10.54
C ALA A 409 -4.61 -35.40 -10.66
N ILE A 410 -5.91 -35.29 -10.49
CA ILE A 410 -6.80 -36.46 -10.51
C ILE A 410 -7.30 -36.77 -11.92
N PHE A 411 -7.65 -35.74 -12.70
CA PHE A 411 -8.27 -35.92 -13.99
C PHE A 411 -7.28 -35.90 -15.13
N ILE A 412 -6.48 -34.84 -15.26
CA ILE A 412 -5.58 -34.66 -16.42
C ILE A 412 -4.46 -35.71 -16.42
N THR A 413 -3.78 -35.90 -15.28
CA THR A 413 -2.68 -36.87 -15.21
C THR A 413 -3.17 -38.29 -15.41
N ARG A 414 -4.34 -38.64 -14.86
CA ARG A 414 -4.97 -39.95 -15.06
C ARG A 414 -5.30 -40.20 -16.54
N LEU A 415 -5.89 -39.21 -17.21
CA LEU A 415 -6.21 -39.29 -18.64
C LEU A 415 -4.97 -39.62 -19.50
N ILE A 416 -3.84 -38.96 -19.19
CA ILE A 416 -2.58 -39.18 -19.87
C ILE A 416 -2.06 -40.62 -19.64
N PHE A 417 -2.09 -41.11 -18.41
CA PHE A 417 -1.70 -42.49 -18.12
C PHE A 417 -2.58 -43.50 -18.81
N GLU A 418 -3.89 -43.36 -18.72
CA GLU A 418 -4.84 -44.25 -19.37
C GLU A 418 -4.70 -44.24 -20.92
N ALA A 419 -4.55 -43.07 -21.52
CA ALA A 419 -4.32 -42.94 -22.95
C ALA A 419 -3.00 -43.59 -23.40
N GLY A 420 -1.94 -43.44 -22.63
CA GLY A 420 -0.64 -44.05 -22.90
C GLY A 420 -0.65 -45.56 -22.76
N LEU A 421 -1.31 -46.08 -21.71
CA LEU A 421 -1.47 -47.53 -21.51
C LEU A 421 -2.31 -48.19 -22.59
N ASN A 422 -3.45 -47.57 -22.96
CA ASN A 422 -4.33 -48.11 -24.02
C ASN A 422 -3.68 -48.12 -25.41
N ARG A 423 -2.68 -47.21 -25.64
CA ARG A 423 -1.86 -47.17 -26.86
C ARG A 423 -0.63 -48.07 -26.81
N GLY A 424 -0.42 -48.79 -25.71
CA GLY A 424 0.74 -49.68 -25.54
C GLY A 424 2.09 -48.97 -25.33
N LYS A 425 2.08 -47.62 -25.20
CA LYS A 425 3.33 -46.83 -25.07
C LYS A 425 3.97 -46.94 -23.69
N PHE A 426 3.21 -47.29 -22.66
CA PHE A 426 3.65 -47.32 -21.26
C PHE A 426 3.76 -48.73 -20.65
N ASN A 427 3.92 -49.77 -21.49
CA ASN A 427 3.95 -51.16 -21.00
C ASN A 427 5.13 -51.48 -20.03
N ASN A 428 6.24 -50.73 -20.14
CA ASN A 428 7.44 -50.89 -19.27
C ASN A 428 7.65 -49.70 -18.36
N LEU A 429 6.56 -49.02 -17.96
CA LEU A 429 6.65 -47.85 -17.09
C LEU A 429 7.08 -48.24 -15.67
N THR A 430 8.07 -47.55 -15.12
CA THR A 430 8.50 -47.70 -13.74
C THR A 430 8.31 -46.37 -12.98
N PHE A 431 7.86 -46.49 -11.73
CA PHE A 431 7.71 -45.32 -10.82
C PHE A 431 8.90 -45.18 -9.87
N THR A 432 10.05 -45.76 -10.22
CA THR A 432 11.28 -45.70 -9.43
C THR A 432 12.49 -45.44 -10.28
N THR A 433 13.45 -44.73 -9.74
CA THR A 433 14.78 -44.51 -10.30
C THR A 433 15.83 -45.30 -9.51
N ARG A 434 17.09 -45.31 -9.95
CA ARG A 434 18.19 -45.88 -9.20
C ARG A 434 18.34 -45.24 -7.81
N ILE A 435 18.04 -43.95 -7.67
CA ILE A 435 18.12 -43.20 -6.43
C ILE A 435 16.95 -43.56 -5.51
N SER A 436 15.73 -43.56 -6.03
CA SER A 436 14.50 -43.74 -5.21
C SER A 436 14.13 -45.19 -4.93
N LYS A 437 14.72 -46.18 -5.65
CA LYS A 437 14.37 -47.59 -5.54
C LYS A 437 14.52 -48.17 -4.13
N ASN A 438 15.58 -47.77 -3.45
CA ASN A 438 15.92 -48.26 -2.10
C ASN A 438 15.69 -47.22 -1.00
N LEU A 439 15.21 -46.02 -1.36
CA LEU A 439 14.97 -44.95 -0.41
C LEU A 439 13.79 -45.29 0.49
N LEU A 440 14.01 -45.28 1.79
CA LEU A 440 13.01 -45.56 2.84
C LEU A 440 12.26 -46.90 2.74
N THR A 441 12.73 -47.87 1.94
CA THR A 441 12.06 -49.18 1.77
C THR A 441 12.17 -50.10 2.98
N ASN A 442 13.24 -50.00 3.74
CA ASN A 442 13.53 -50.87 4.91
C ASN A 442 13.51 -50.11 6.24
N THR A 443 12.79 -49.03 6.31
CA THR A 443 12.69 -48.19 7.53
C THR A 443 11.89 -48.96 8.59
N ARG A 444 12.53 -49.30 9.71
CA ARG A 444 11.91 -49.98 10.89
C ARG A 444 12.00 -49.08 12.12
N ILE A 445 11.51 -47.82 11.99
CA ILE A 445 11.52 -46.89 13.12
C ILE A 445 10.34 -47.21 14.04
N ASN A 446 10.63 -47.51 15.30
CA ASN A 446 9.59 -47.73 16.31
C ASN A 446 9.11 -46.40 16.89
N PHE A 447 8.26 -45.66 16.15
CA PHE A 447 7.72 -44.39 16.57
C PHE A 447 6.98 -44.44 17.90
N LEU A 448 6.18 -45.49 18.13
CA LEU A 448 5.44 -45.66 19.39
C LEU A 448 6.36 -45.95 20.58
N GLY A 449 7.45 -46.73 20.38
CA GLY A 449 8.46 -46.93 21.39
C GLY A 449 9.21 -45.68 21.78
N MET A 450 9.43 -44.78 20.80
CA MET A 450 10.13 -43.49 20.98
C MET A 450 9.24 -42.35 21.46
N ARG A 451 7.94 -42.61 21.77
CA ARG A 451 6.99 -41.53 22.14
C ARG A 451 7.46 -40.66 23.32
N LYS A 452 8.12 -41.30 24.34
CA LYS A 452 8.64 -40.52 25.48
C LYS A 452 9.71 -39.52 25.05
N ILE A 453 10.61 -39.92 24.17
CA ILE A 453 11.65 -39.03 23.61
C ILE A 453 10.99 -37.90 22.79
N GLY A 454 10.02 -38.26 21.93
CA GLY A 454 9.27 -37.29 21.15
C GLY A 454 8.58 -36.24 22.01
N PHE A 455 7.87 -36.66 23.07
CA PHE A 455 7.23 -35.70 24.00
C PHE A 455 8.26 -34.85 24.77
N THR A 456 9.38 -35.42 25.18
CA THR A 456 10.44 -34.68 25.88
C THR A 456 11.01 -33.60 24.97
N VAL A 457 11.30 -33.92 23.69
CA VAL A 457 11.79 -32.96 22.71
C VAL A 457 10.76 -31.90 22.44
N ALA A 458 9.48 -32.26 22.24
CA ALA A 458 8.41 -31.29 22.01
C ALA A 458 8.24 -30.30 23.19
N ILE A 459 8.25 -30.83 24.42
CA ILE A 459 8.17 -30.02 25.64
C ILE A 459 9.39 -29.10 25.74
N ALA A 460 10.59 -29.60 25.47
CA ALA A 460 11.81 -28.77 25.48
C ALA A 460 11.72 -27.63 24.46
N ILE A 461 11.24 -27.89 23.24
CA ILE A 461 10.97 -26.87 22.22
C ILE A 461 9.98 -25.86 22.77
N ILE A 462 8.85 -26.28 23.31
CA ILE A 462 7.83 -25.36 23.86
C ILE A 462 8.45 -24.47 24.96
N VAL A 463 9.21 -25.03 25.88
CA VAL A 463 9.84 -24.28 26.96
C VAL A 463 10.80 -23.21 26.42
N VAL A 464 11.64 -23.56 25.43
CA VAL A 464 12.54 -22.61 24.77
C VAL A 464 11.76 -21.49 24.07
N MET A 465 10.67 -21.85 23.34
CA MET A 465 9.85 -20.88 22.62
C MET A 465 9.08 -19.94 23.59
N VAL A 466 8.50 -20.49 24.66
CA VAL A 466 7.84 -19.69 25.71
C VAL A 466 8.85 -18.75 26.37
N GLY A 467 10.04 -19.26 26.70
CA GLY A 467 11.12 -18.45 27.27
C GLY A 467 11.54 -17.32 26.35
N SER A 468 11.69 -17.59 25.03
CA SER A 468 12.00 -16.55 24.05
C SER A 468 10.90 -15.50 23.95
N LEU A 469 9.63 -15.93 23.85
CA LEU A 469 8.48 -15.02 23.81
C LEU A 469 8.37 -14.14 25.05
N ALA A 470 8.66 -14.69 26.24
CA ALA A 470 8.59 -13.95 27.50
C ALA A 470 9.73 -12.91 27.63
N ILE A 471 10.94 -13.22 27.14
CA ILE A 471 12.13 -12.38 27.31
C ILE A 471 12.27 -11.39 26.16
N ARG A 472 12.07 -11.83 24.91
CA ARG A 472 12.32 -11.03 23.69
C ARG A 472 11.06 -10.49 23.05
N GLY A 473 9.89 -11.08 23.34
CA GLY A 473 8.63 -10.73 22.68
C GLY A 473 8.61 -11.08 21.18
N LEU A 474 7.80 -10.36 20.42
CA LEU A 474 7.66 -10.48 18.97
C LEU A 474 8.00 -9.14 18.32
N ASN A 475 8.70 -9.17 17.20
CA ASN A 475 8.93 -8.00 16.39
C ASN A 475 7.70 -7.74 15.50
N GLN A 476 6.85 -6.79 15.91
CA GLN A 476 5.62 -6.43 15.20
C GLN A 476 5.93 -5.38 14.12
N GLY A 477 5.58 -5.69 12.88
CA GLY A 477 5.58 -4.73 11.79
C GLY A 477 4.47 -3.67 11.94
N ILE A 478 4.45 -2.68 11.04
CA ILE A 478 3.46 -1.59 11.08
C ILE A 478 2.01 -2.06 10.93
N ASP A 479 1.78 -3.21 10.29
CA ASP A 479 0.45 -3.80 10.17
C ASP A 479 -0.17 -4.15 11.53
N PHE A 480 0.67 -4.42 12.54
CA PHE A 480 0.24 -4.75 13.90
C PHE A 480 0.47 -3.62 14.90
N SER A 481 1.47 -2.78 14.69
CA SER A 481 1.78 -1.68 15.63
C SER A 481 1.17 -0.35 15.23
N GLY A 482 0.71 -0.22 14.00
CA GLY A 482 0.50 1.06 13.34
C GLY A 482 1.85 1.72 13.03
N GLY A 483 1.90 2.51 11.97
CA GLY A 483 3.14 3.19 11.58
C GLY A 483 3.20 3.52 10.11
N ARG A 484 4.39 3.96 9.70
CA ARG A 484 4.74 4.27 8.31
C ARG A 484 6.00 3.53 7.91
N ASN A 485 6.00 3.01 6.68
CA ASN A 485 7.16 2.42 6.04
C ASN A 485 7.56 3.27 4.84
N TYR A 486 8.84 3.51 4.69
CA TYR A 486 9.45 4.12 3.51
C TYR A 486 10.50 3.16 2.96
N VAL A 487 10.39 2.81 1.69
CA VAL A 487 11.43 2.07 0.98
C VAL A 487 12.28 3.07 0.24
N VAL A 488 13.53 3.19 0.63
CA VAL A 488 14.49 4.12 0.04
C VAL A 488 15.57 3.35 -0.68
N ARG A 489 15.86 3.75 -1.92
CA ARG A 489 16.97 3.24 -2.71
C ARG A 489 18.09 4.25 -2.76
N PHE A 490 19.30 3.78 -2.52
CA PHE A 490 20.52 4.58 -2.57
C PHE A 490 21.34 4.22 -3.81
N ASP A 491 22.18 5.14 -4.26
CA ASP A 491 23.10 4.90 -5.37
C ASP A 491 24.25 3.95 -5.02
N LYS A 492 24.46 3.72 -3.73
CA LYS A 492 25.54 2.88 -3.19
C LYS A 492 25.00 1.93 -2.12
N PRO A 493 25.63 0.76 -1.92
CA PRO A 493 25.29 -0.11 -0.81
C PRO A 493 25.42 0.62 0.53
N VAL A 494 24.40 0.44 1.38
CA VAL A 494 24.31 1.08 2.71
C VAL A 494 24.08 0.04 3.80
N LYS A 495 24.53 0.35 5.02
CA LYS A 495 24.29 -0.53 6.17
C LYS A 495 23.11 -0.03 6.98
N PRO A 496 22.08 -0.86 7.23
CA PRO A 496 20.90 -0.48 8.00
C PRO A 496 21.22 0.12 9.37
N VAL A 497 22.26 -0.38 10.03
CA VAL A 497 22.67 0.11 11.35
C VAL A 497 23.15 1.56 11.29
N GLU A 498 23.95 1.92 10.27
CA GLU A 498 24.44 3.28 10.08
C GLU A 498 23.27 4.25 9.81
N ILE A 499 22.34 3.87 8.95
CA ILE A 499 21.13 4.66 8.67
C ILE A 499 20.26 4.80 9.92
N SER A 500 20.10 3.74 10.71
CA SER A 500 19.33 3.77 11.94
C SER A 500 19.95 4.73 12.98
N GLU A 501 21.28 4.72 13.11
CA GLU A 501 21.97 5.64 14.04
C GLU A 501 21.85 7.10 13.62
N MET A 502 21.91 7.39 12.31
CA MET A 502 21.71 8.74 11.78
C MET A 502 20.29 9.26 12.00
N LEU A 503 19.28 8.39 11.90
CA LEU A 503 17.88 8.78 12.02
C LEU A 503 17.36 8.83 13.47
N LYS A 504 17.98 8.12 14.41
CA LYS A 504 17.57 8.10 15.83
C LYS A 504 17.32 9.47 16.43
N PRO A 505 18.21 10.49 16.25
CA PRO A 505 17.99 11.81 16.84
C PRO A 505 16.74 12.53 16.29
N ALA A 506 16.41 12.29 15.01
CA ALA A 506 15.26 12.92 14.36
C ALA A 506 13.91 12.32 14.81
N PHE A 507 13.91 11.05 15.28
CA PHE A 507 12.74 10.28 15.69
C PHE A 507 12.73 9.91 17.17
N GLU A 508 13.36 10.73 18.04
CA GLU A 508 13.37 10.50 19.49
C GLU A 508 11.96 10.27 20.06
N GLY A 509 11.83 9.27 20.93
CA GLY A 509 10.56 8.87 21.55
C GLY A 509 9.65 8.01 20.68
N SER A 510 10.07 7.67 19.45
CA SER A 510 9.31 6.81 18.51
C SER A 510 10.08 5.55 18.17
N SER A 511 9.37 4.49 17.79
CA SER A 511 10.02 3.30 17.23
C SER A 511 10.62 3.64 15.88
N LEU A 512 11.86 3.18 15.66
CA LEU A 512 12.54 3.27 14.37
C LEU A 512 13.19 1.92 14.06
N SER A 513 12.82 1.33 12.94
CA SER A 513 13.41 0.09 12.42
C SER A 513 13.93 0.33 11.00
N VAL A 514 15.17 -0.06 10.75
CA VAL A 514 15.78 0.05 9.42
C VAL A 514 16.33 -1.32 9.04
N ILE A 515 15.87 -1.84 7.90
CA ILE A 515 16.24 -3.17 7.40
C ILE A 515 16.53 -3.12 5.91
N THR A 516 17.47 -3.96 5.45
CA THR A 516 17.67 -4.22 4.01
C THR A 516 16.51 -5.07 3.48
N ILE A 517 16.07 -4.81 2.24
CA ILE A 517 14.95 -5.56 1.64
C ILE A 517 15.46 -6.51 0.57
N THR A 518 15.70 -6.01 -0.63
CA THR A 518 16.00 -6.85 -1.82
C THR A 518 17.49 -6.85 -2.14
N SER A 519 18.14 -5.70 -2.03
CA SER A 519 19.53 -5.48 -2.35
C SER A 519 20.19 -4.57 -1.32
N ASP A 520 21.51 -4.58 -1.24
CA ASP A 520 22.26 -3.79 -0.24
C ASP A 520 22.14 -2.27 -0.45
N ASP A 521 21.54 -1.83 -1.56
CA ASP A 521 21.25 -0.44 -1.89
C ASP A 521 19.80 -0.03 -1.52
N GLN A 522 18.98 -0.96 -1.02
CA GLN A 522 17.60 -0.69 -0.64
C GLN A 522 17.35 -0.96 0.85
N VAL A 523 16.82 0.02 1.53
CA VAL A 523 16.40 -0.12 2.93
C VAL A 523 14.94 0.24 3.12
N ARG A 524 14.28 -0.48 4.03
CA ARG A 524 12.97 -0.12 4.55
C ARG A 524 13.15 0.54 5.90
N ILE A 525 12.60 1.74 6.03
CA ILE A 525 12.59 2.54 7.24
C ILE A 525 11.17 2.54 7.78
N SER A 526 10.97 1.96 8.96
CA SER A 526 9.68 1.85 9.63
C SER A 526 9.66 2.74 10.87
N THR A 527 8.61 3.54 11.05
CA THR A 527 8.43 4.40 12.23
C THR A 527 6.98 4.54 12.63
N ASN A 528 6.71 4.68 13.93
CA ASN A 528 5.40 5.03 14.46
C ASN A 528 5.29 6.51 14.88
N TYR A 529 6.19 7.36 14.38
CA TYR A 529 6.22 8.79 14.72
C TYR A 529 4.88 9.45 14.47
N ARG A 530 4.29 10.04 15.51
CA ARG A 530 3.01 10.77 15.50
C ARG A 530 1.88 10.06 14.72
N ILE A 531 1.83 8.73 14.81
CA ILE A 531 0.86 7.94 14.02
C ILE A 531 -0.61 8.18 14.44
N ALA A 532 -0.85 8.61 15.66
CA ALA A 532 -2.18 8.95 16.15
C ALA A 532 -2.70 10.31 15.66
N ASP A 533 -1.83 11.17 15.19
CA ASP A 533 -2.17 12.49 14.66
C ASP A 533 -2.71 12.37 13.22
N GLN A 534 -3.77 13.13 12.94
CA GLN A 534 -4.43 13.15 11.63
C GLN A 534 -4.04 14.37 10.77
N ASP A 535 -2.94 15.05 11.11
CA ASP A 535 -2.45 16.18 10.33
C ASP A 535 -1.86 15.70 9.00
N GLU A 536 -2.34 16.23 7.89
CA GLU A 536 -1.88 15.91 6.53
C GLU A 536 -0.41 16.29 6.28
N ASN A 537 0.15 17.19 7.09
CA ASN A 537 1.54 17.64 6.94
C ASN A 537 2.56 16.71 7.59
N ILE A 538 2.13 15.75 8.41
CA ILE A 538 3.04 14.83 9.11
C ILE A 538 3.87 13.99 8.14
N ASP A 539 3.29 13.55 7.05
CA ASP A 539 3.99 12.74 6.06
C ASP A 539 5.15 13.53 5.43
N LYS A 540 4.92 14.82 5.13
CA LYS A 540 5.99 15.73 4.68
C LYS A 540 7.02 16.02 5.76
N GLU A 541 6.60 16.17 7.02
CA GLU A 541 7.51 16.34 8.15
C GLU A 541 8.44 15.14 8.29
N ILE A 542 7.91 13.92 8.17
CA ILE A 542 8.71 12.70 8.22
C ILE A 542 9.67 12.62 7.05
N GLU A 543 9.21 12.88 5.81
CA GLU A 543 10.08 12.90 4.63
C GLU A 543 11.20 13.92 4.76
N THR A 544 10.93 15.10 5.33
CA THR A 544 11.95 16.12 5.61
C THR A 544 12.95 15.61 6.64
N LYS A 545 12.48 14.99 7.74
CA LYS A 545 13.35 14.40 8.76
C LYS A 545 14.20 13.25 8.21
N LEU A 546 13.64 12.43 7.32
CA LEU A 546 14.39 11.37 6.62
C LEU A 546 15.47 11.98 5.73
N TYR A 547 15.13 12.98 4.93
CA TYR A 547 16.08 13.65 4.05
C TYR A 547 17.22 14.32 4.84
N GLU A 548 16.89 15.12 5.86
CA GLU A 548 17.89 15.80 6.68
C GLU A 548 18.76 14.81 7.45
N GLY A 549 18.16 13.77 8.04
CA GLY A 549 18.88 12.76 8.80
C GLY A 549 19.84 11.91 7.94
N MET A 550 19.51 11.69 6.67
CA MET A 550 20.32 10.87 5.76
C MET A 550 21.16 11.71 4.78
N LYS A 551 21.19 13.03 4.91
CA LYS A 551 21.89 13.93 3.97
C LYS A 551 23.35 13.56 3.69
N SER A 552 24.06 12.99 4.67
CA SER A 552 25.43 12.52 4.50
C SER A 552 25.61 11.32 3.56
N VAL A 553 24.54 10.54 3.36
CA VAL A 553 24.54 9.34 2.53
C VAL A 553 23.84 9.58 1.19
N LEU A 554 22.94 10.59 1.12
CA LEU A 554 22.22 10.98 -0.09
C LEU A 554 23.08 11.75 -1.10
N GLY A 555 24.30 12.22 -0.69
CA GLY A 555 25.18 12.99 -1.57
C GLY A 555 24.61 14.35 -1.93
N ASP A 556 24.59 14.68 -3.23
CA ASP A 556 24.11 15.96 -3.76
C ASP A 556 22.61 15.92 -4.16
N ALA A 557 21.87 14.86 -3.82
CA ALA A 557 20.47 14.73 -4.16
C ALA A 557 19.62 15.84 -3.52
N SER A 558 18.76 16.48 -4.30
CA SER A 558 17.79 17.47 -3.79
C SER A 558 16.65 16.79 -3.02
N TYR A 559 15.91 17.58 -2.23
CA TYR A 559 14.72 17.06 -1.54
C TYR A 559 13.68 16.50 -2.52
N GLU A 560 13.49 17.15 -3.66
CA GLU A 560 12.56 16.71 -4.70
C GLU A 560 13.02 15.38 -5.31
N GLU A 561 14.31 15.26 -5.63
CA GLU A 561 14.89 14.01 -6.15
C GLU A 561 14.80 12.87 -5.13
N PHE A 562 15.03 13.14 -3.86
CA PHE A 562 14.85 12.17 -2.79
C PHE A 562 13.40 11.67 -2.70
N THR A 563 12.41 12.58 -2.71
CA THR A 563 11.01 12.23 -2.55
C THR A 563 10.39 11.58 -3.79
N GLU A 564 10.82 11.94 -5.01
CA GLU A 564 10.25 11.45 -6.26
C GLU A 564 10.96 10.20 -6.79
N ASN A 565 12.31 10.12 -6.67
CA ASN A 565 13.09 9.07 -7.30
C ASN A 565 13.67 8.05 -6.31
N MET A 566 14.11 8.49 -5.11
CA MET A 566 14.76 7.60 -4.16
C MET A 566 13.76 6.91 -3.24
N ILE A 567 12.65 7.55 -2.85
CA ILE A 567 11.55 6.89 -2.13
C ILE A 567 10.73 6.06 -3.13
N GLN A 568 10.95 4.75 -3.11
CA GLN A 568 10.29 3.82 -4.02
C GLN A 568 8.91 3.35 -3.54
N SER A 569 8.66 3.37 -2.24
CA SER A 569 7.37 3.01 -1.67
C SER A 569 7.11 3.76 -0.38
N ARG A 570 5.85 4.11 -0.17
CA ARG A 570 5.30 4.68 1.06
C ARG A 570 4.12 3.83 1.49
N GLN A 571 4.10 3.44 2.74
CA GLN A 571 2.99 2.71 3.34
C GLN A 571 2.64 3.34 4.68
N LYS A 572 1.35 3.54 4.92
CA LYS A 572 0.80 4.07 6.17
C LYS A 572 -0.30 3.15 6.67
N VAL A 573 -0.21 2.76 7.93
CA VAL A 573 -1.22 1.96 8.61
C VAL A 573 -1.61 2.68 9.90
N GLY A 574 -2.86 3.11 9.98
CA GLY A 574 -3.40 3.77 11.17
C GLY A 574 -3.58 2.80 12.34
N PRO A 575 -3.58 3.30 13.60
CA PRO A 575 -3.71 2.46 14.80
C PRO A 575 -5.01 1.62 14.82
N SER A 576 -6.12 2.19 14.36
CA SER A 576 -7.42 1.48 14.32
C SER A 576 -7.38 0.25 13.40
N ILE A 577 -6.77 0.39 12.21
CA ILE A 577 -6.61 -0.72 11.28
C ILE A 577 -5.64 -1.76 11.83
N ALA A 578 -4.53 -1.34 12.46
CA ALA A 578 -3.58 -2.26 13.08
C ALA A 578 -4.26 -3.11 14.18
N ASP A 579 -5.14 -2.51 14.98
CA ASP A 579 -5.90 -3.24 15.99
C ASP A 579 -6.94 -4.19 15.36
N ASP A 580 -7.62 -3.78 14.32
CA ASP A 580 -8.55 -4.65 13.56
C ASP A 580 -7.82 -5.85 12.95
N ILE A 581 -6.61 -5.63 12.39
CA ILE A 581 -5.76 -6.71 11.85
C ILE A 581 -5.36 -7.69 12.96
N LYS A 582 -4.94 -7.21 14.15
CA LYS A 582 -4.61 -8.07 15.31
C LYS A 582 -5.79 -8.94 15.72
N VAL A 583 -6.96 -8.33 15.92
CA VAL A 583 -8.18 -9.03 16.33
C VAL A 583 -8.61 -10.01 15.24
N GLY A 584 -8.59 -9.60 13.98
CA GLY A 584 -8.88 -10.46 12.84
C GLY A 584 -7.94 -11.66 12.74
N ALA A 585 -6.63 -11.45 12.90
CA ALA A 585 -5.62 -12.52 12.91
C ALA A 585 -5.85 -13.54 14.03
N PHE A 586 -6.11 -13.04 15.24
CA PHE A 586 -6.41 -13.91 16.38
C PHE A 586 -7.63 -14.80 16.11
N TRP A 587 -8.73 -14.22 15.66
CA TRP A 587 -9.94 -14.98 15.34
C TRP A 587 -9.75 -15.91 14.15
N ALA A 588 -8.99 -15.51 13.13
CA ALA A 588 -8.69 -16.37 11.98
C ALA A 588 -7.94 -17.64 12.40
N VAL A 589 -6.94 -17.54 13.30
CA VAL A 589 -6.21 -18.70 13.81
C VAL A 589 -7.13 -19.59 14.65
N ILE A 590 -7.88 -19.02 15.59
CA ILE A 590 -8.78 -19.79 16.46
C ILE A 590 -9.87 -20.51 15.65
N LEU A 591 -10.51 -19.79 14.72
CA LEU A 591 -11.54 -20.38 13.88
C LEU A 591 -10.99 -21.47 12.95
N SER A 592 -9.77 -21.29 12.44
CA SER A 592 -9.09 -22.33 11.65
C SER A 592 -8.85 -23.59 12.47
N LEU A 593 -8.36 -23.46 13.69
CA LEU A 593 -8.15 -24.61 14.58
C LEU A 593 -9.46 -25.32 14.91
N ILE A 594 -10.53 -24.58 15.21
CA ILE A 594 -11.86 -25.12 15.48
C ILE A 594 -12.43 -25.81 14.24
N ALA A 595 -12.37 -25.16 13.08
CA ALA A 595 -12.88 -25.72 11.83
C ALA A 595 -12.15 -27.01 11.45
N MET A 596 -10.84 -27.06 11.62
CA MET A 596 -10.04 -28.26 11.38
C MET A 596 -10.38 -29.38 12.38
N ALA A 597 -10.47 -29.09 13.68
CA ALA A 597 -10.86 -30.06 14.68
C ALA A 597 -12.25 -30.63 14.39
N LEU A 598 -13.21 -29.77 14.00
CA LEU A 598 -14.56 -30.20 13.64
C LEU A 598 -14.57 -31.05 12.36
N TYR A 599 -13.80 -30.63 11.33
CA TYR A 599 -13.67 -31.40 10.11
C TYR A 599 -13.12 -32.82 10.38
N ILE A 600 -12.04 -32.95 11.15
CA ILE A 600 -11.44 -34.22 11.49
C ILE A 600 -12.42 -35.08 12.33
N LEU A 601 -13.16 -34.46 13.26
CA LEU A 601 -14.18 -35.15 14.03
C LEU A 601 -15.28 -35.75 13.13
N LEU A 602 -15.77 -34.99 12.17
CA LEU A 602 -16.78 -35.44 11.20
C LEU A 602 -16.24 -36.54 10.28
N ARG A 603 -14.99 -36.42 9.86
CA ARG A 603 -14.34 -37.32 8.90
C ARG A 603 -13.97 -38.68 9.50
N PHE A 604 -13.39 -38.67 10.69
CA PHE A 604 -12.92 -39.88 11.35
C PHE A 604 -13.89 -40.42 12.41
N ARG A 605 -14.86 -39.61 12.84
CA ARG A 605 -15.90 -39.96 13.83
C ARG A 605 -15.34 -40.45 15.18
N ASP A 606 -14.14 -40.00 15.52
CA ASP A 606 -13.47 -40.31 16.78
C ASP A 606 -12.81 -39.04 17.32
N ILE A 607 -13.10 -38.74 18.57
CA ILE A 607 -12.60 -37.57 19.29
C ILE A 607 -11.08 -37.61 19.43
N SER A 608 -10.48 -38.79 19.56
CA SER A 608 -9.05 -38.99 19.76
C SER A 608 -8.25 -38.42 18.55
N PHE A 609 -8.72 -38.69 17.34
CA PHE A 609 -8.10 -38.16 16.11
C PHE A 609 -8.23 -36.61 16.04
N SER A 610 -9.39 -36.09 16.43
CA SER A 610 -9.61 -34.63 16.42
C SER A 610 -8.71 -33.93 17.44
N VAL A 611 -8.62 -34.42 18.66
CA VAL A 611 -7.75 -33.85 19.70
C VAL A 611 -6.27 -34.01 19.34
N GLY A 612 -5.87 -35.14 18.76
CA GLY A 612 -4.50 -35.37 18.29
C GLY A 612 -4.10 -34.38 17.20
N THR A 613 -4.99 -34.15 16.20
CA THR A 613 -4.77 -33.15 15.14
C THR A 613 -4.66 -31.76 15.74
N LEU A 614 -5.60 -31.37 16.61
CA LEU A 614 -5.60 -30.03 17.23
C LEU A 614 -4.29 -29.79 17.99
N ALA A 615 -3.82 -30.77 18.78
CA ALA A 615 -2.56 -30.67 19.52
C ALA A 615 -1.34 -30.53 18.57
N SER A 616 -1.31 -31.34 17.50
CA SER A 616 -0.23 -31.28 16.49
C SER A 616 -0.17 -29.95 15.78
N VAL A 617 -1.32 -29.46 15.30
CA VAL A 617 -1.41 -28.19 14.56
C VAL A 617 -1.13 -27.00 15.46
N ALA A 618 -1.65 -27.01 16.70
CA ALA A 618 -1.37 -25.99 17.70
C ALA A 618 0.14 -25.93 18.02
N PHE A 619 0.79 -27.09 18.17
CA PHE A 619 2.23 -27.20 18.39
C PHE A 619 3.00 -26.60 17.19
N THR A 620 2.60 -26.91 15.97
CA THR A 620 3.23 -26.37 14.75
C THR A 620 3.10 -24.86 14.67
N ALA A 621 1.89 -24.31 14.85
CA ALA A 621 1.65 -22.89 14.85
C ALA A 621 2.45 -22.16 15.93
N PHE A 622 2.44 -22.69 17.15
CA PHE A 622 3.18 -22.14 18.28
C PHE A 622 4.70 -22.18 18.03
N SER A 623 5.20 -23.27 17.45
CA SER A 623 6.62 -23.40 17.10
C SER A 623 7.08 -22.36 16.09
N ILE A 624 6.25 -22.05 15.08
CA ILE A 624 6.55 -21.00 14.09
C ILE A 624 6.63 -19.64 14.78
N ILE A 625 5.64 -19.29 15.61
CA ILE A 625 5.63 -18.03 16.35
C ILE A 625 6.86 -17.92 17.26
N GLY A 626 7.19 -19.02 17.96
CA GLY A 626 8.36 -19.06 18.82
C GLY A 626 9.69 -18.95 18.07
N LEU A 627 9.80 -19.54 16.87
CA LEU A 627 10.98 -19.39 16.01
C LEU A 627 11.18 -17.95 15.56
N TYR A 628 10.10 -17.23 15.20
CA TYR A 628 10.17 -15.82 14.89
C TYR A 628 10.73 -14.99 16.05
N SER A 629 10.23 -15.26 17.27
CA SER A 629 10.78 -14.64 18.49
C SER A 629 12.24 -15.00 18.75
N LEU A 630 12.62 -16.26 18.54
CA LEU A 630 13.97 -16.75 18.83
C LEU A 630 15.01 -16.23 17.86
N LEU A 631 14.69 -16.21 16.57
CA LEU A 631 15.62 -15.91 15.48
C LEU A 631 15.65 -14.42 15.11
N TYR A 632 14.71 -13.64 15.60
CA TYR A 632 14.67 -12.19 15.39
C TYR A 632 16.01 -11.53 15.78
N GLY A 633 16.59 -10.77 14.86
CA GLY A 633 17.86 -10.07 15.03
C GLY A 633 19.11 -10.98 15.00
N ILE A 634 18.94 -12.30 14.74
CA ILE A 634 20.05 -13.23 14.54
C ILE A 634 20.28 -13.48 13.04
N LEU A 635 19.18 -13.59 12.29
CA LEU A 635 19.22 -13.81 10.85
C LEU A 635 19.46 -12.50 10.08
N PRO A 636 20.10 -12.55 8.89
CA PRO A 636 20.42 -11.37 8.10
C PRO A 636 19.19 -10.77 7.37
N PHE A 637 18.00 -11.33 7.55
CA PHE A 637 16.75 -10.85 6.96
C PHE A 637 15.71 -10.55 8.04
N SER A 638 14.70 -9.76 7.68
CA SER A 638 13.65 -9.34 8.58
C SER A 638 12.79 -10.52 9.05
N MET A 639 12.59 -10.61 10.36
CA MET A 639 11.65 -11.52 11.03
C MET A 639 10.51 -10.69 11.65
N GLU A 640 10.05 -9.66 10.95
CA GLU A 640 8.88 -8.88 11.36
C GLU A 640 7.60 -9.66 11.11
N MET A 641 6.68 -9.58 12.07
CA MET A 641 5.33 -10.08 11.88
C MET A 641 4.52 -9.02 11.14
N ASP A 642 4.15 -9.33 9.93
CA ASP A 642 3.27 -8.54 9.08
C ASP A 642 2.01 -9.35 8.70
N GLN A 643 1.17 -8.80 7.83
CA GLN A 643 0.00 -9.53 7.33
C GLN A 643 0.37 -10.80 6.58
N SER A 644 1.52 -10.84 5.88
CA SER A 644 1.98 -12.02 5.15
C SER A 644 2.32 -13.17 6.10
N PHE A 645 2.79 -12.87 7.30
CA PHE A 645 3.05 -13.85 8.36
C PHE A 645 1.76 -14.58 8.79
N ILE A 646 0.62 -13.87 8.90
CA ILE A 646 -0.68 -14.50 9.20
C ILE A 646 -1.07 -15.48 8.10
N ALA A 647 -0.93 -15.06 6.84
CA ALA A 647 -1.21 -15.92 5.70
C ALA A 647 -0.33 -17.18 5.71
N ALA A 648 0.96 -17.03 6.03
CA ALA A 648 1.90 -18.12 6.12
C ALA A 648 1.53 -19.11 7.25
N ILE A 649 1.25 -18.64 8.47
CA ILE A 649 0.85 -19.51 9.60
C ILE A 649 -0.42 -20.27 9.25
N LEU A 650 -1.46 -19.60 8.78
CA LEU A 650 -2.72 -20.26 8.46
C LEU A 650 -2.55 -21.29 7.34
N THR A 651 -1.70 -21.01 6.36
CA THR A 651 -1.39 -21.97 5.31
C THR A 651 -0.66 -23.20 5.87
N VAL A 652 0.33 -23.00 6.74
CA VAL A 652 1.05 -24.11 7.39
C VAL A 652 0.11 -24.91 8.30
N ILE A 653 -0.83 -24.27 9.00
CA ILE A 653 -1.89 -24.95 9.74
C ILE A 653 -2.69 -25.87 8.82
N GLY A 654 -3.18 -25.35 7.68
CA GLY A 654 -3.93 -26.13 6.71
C GLY A 654 -3.14 -27.32 6.14
N TYR A 655 -1.85 -27.08 5.84
CA TYR A 655 -0.96 -28.12 5.31
C TYR A 655 -0.56 -29.16 6.37
N SER A 656 -0.32 -28.76 7.61
CA SER A 656 0.01 -29.69 8.72
C SER A 656 -1.12 -30.68 9.02
N VAL A 657 -2.37 -30.29 8.82
CA VAL A 657 -3.52 -31.21 8.93
C VAL A 657 -3.45 -32.26 7.84
N ASN A 658 -3.00 -31.95 6.64
CA ASN A 658 -2.85 -32.92 5.54
C ASN A 658 -1.96 -34.10 5.94
N ASP A 659 -0.77 -33.84 6.47
CA ASP A 659 0.14 -34.90 6.94
C ASP A 659 -0.51 -35.75 7.99
N THR A 660 -1.22 -35.13 8.93
CA THR A 660 -1.93 -35.83 10.01
C THR A 660 -3.05 -36.75 9.46
N VAL A 661 -3.82 -36.23 8.46
CA VAL A 661 -4.90 -37.02 7.82
C VAL A 661 -4.35 -38.23 7.08
N VAL A 662 -3.26 -38.09 6.34
CA VAL A 662 -2.62 -39.21 5.62
C VAL A 662 -2.16 -40.29 6.58
N VAL A 663 -1.57 -39.90 7.74
CA VAL A 663 -1.17 -40.84 8.80
C VAL A 663 -2.39 -41.51 9.39
N PHE A 664 -3.47 -40.78 9.67
CA PHE A 664 -4.69 -41.34 10.27
C PHE A 664 -5.44 -42.28 9.30
N ASP A 665 -5.53 -41.93 8.02
CA ASP A 665 -6.08 -42.84 7.02
C ASP A 665 -5.28 -44.16 6.96
N ARG A 666 -3.95 -44.05 7.07
CA ARG A 666 -3.09 -45.22 7.08
C ARG A 666 -3.30 -46.08 8.35
N ILE A 667 -3.46 -45.46 9.51
CA ILE A 667 -3.77 -46.18 10.77
C ILE A 667 -5.11 -46.92 10.68
N ARG A 668 -6.10 -46.36 9.97
CA ARG A 668 -7.42 -47.02 9.76
C ARG A 668 -7.40 -48.17 8.77
N GLU A 669 -6.42 -48.20 7.87
CA GLU A 669 -6.26 -49.35 6.94
C GLU A 669 -5.71 -50.58 7.59
N PHE A 670 -5.02 -50.45 8.73
CA PHE A 670 -4.49 -51.55 9.57
C PHE A 670 -5.41 -51.87 10.72
#